data_acd6af85c238b2710c1d4745ec8e18ca
#
_entry.id   acd6af85c238b2710c1d4745ec8e18ca
#
_cell.length_a   1.000
_cell.length_b   1.000
_cell.length_c   1.000
_cell.angle_alpha   90.00
_cell.angle_beta   90.00
_cell.angle_gamma   90.00
#
_symmetry.space_group_name_H-M   'P 1'
#
loop_
_entity.id
_entity.type
_entity.pdbx_description
1 polymer ?
#
loop_
_entity_poly.entity_id
_entity_poly.type
_entity_poly.pdbx_seq_one_letter_code
_entity_poly.pdbx_strand_id
1 'polypeptide(L)'
;MSLPPAFADWFARQGWTPHPHQLALLEATGDSLLIAPTGGGKTLAGFLPSLVELAGGWRGLHTLYVSPLKALTADIGRNLARPVADLNLPIRVEDRTGDTKASARQRQRTDPPQILLTTPESLALMLSYLEAPKIFGSLRRVVLDELHALAESKRGDQLMLGLARLRSLSPGLIATGLSATVEDPQALAGFMGGAQVVHADPGPDPDIAMLPTSRPPPWAGAGGRYAVSDVLKAVAEARTTIIFINTRAQAELFFQALWAENDQNLPIGLHHGSLAREARARVEAAMAAGELRAVVATGSLDLGIDWGDVDLVIQVGAPKNVKRLVQRIGRANHRYNAPSRARMVPANRFEVIECIAALEAVRERDLDGDARGPGPLDVLCQHILLTACAGPFDADALYAEVRSAGPYRDLSRADFDDCLNFAATGGYALRAYDRWQRLMQRGNLWGLRDPRAARDLRMNVGTIVEAEMTKVRWKRGGGLLGEVEESFAASLVPGDSFLTGGKIVRYEALRELVVEVSPSPRKEPKIAVFTGVRMPMSAELSHRVLSLIGDPSRWEVLPRPTRDWLSLQAQVSAVPRPGTLLAETFPHMGRWHIAVYGFAGHNAMQTLGLLLTRAMEESGLGPLGFSSTDYALLIWSLDPVRDLAPLLDRDKLRAGLGDWLAGNAVMKRTFKNVAIISGLIQRNMPGGRRSGKQATFSTDILYDTLRRHDPDHLLLRITAAEAGRGLVDFGRIEEMLDRSPVLDHRQLDRVSPLAAPLMLEMGRVRIEGQGRMRLAEQEAEALMQAAGLQFTDDPAGFDTPAEPPHRSRRAR
;
A
#
# COMPACT_ATOMS: atom_id res chain seq x y z
N MET A 1 -13.66 -20.84 -30.29
CA MET A 1 -13.40 -20.32 -31.69
C MET A 1 -11.91 -20.38 -31.96
N SER A 2 -11.47 -20.67 -33.19
CA SER A 2 -10.09 -20.50 -33.63
C SER A 2 -9.82 -18.98 -33.84
N LEU A 3 -8.59 -18.56 -33.62
CA LEU A 3 -8.18 -17.19 -33.95
C LEU A 3 -8.53 -16.87 -35.42
N PRO A 4 -8.95 -15.63 -35.75
CA PRO A 4 -9.06 -15.21 -37.13
C PRO A 4 -7.71 -15.42 -37.88
N PRO A 5 -7.71 -15.78 -39.17
CA PRO A 5 -6.49 -16.16 -39.90
C PRO A 5 -5.35 -15.14 -39.77
N ALA A 6 -5.65 -13.86 -39.91
CA ALA A 6 -4.61 -12.80 -39.77
C ALA A 6 -3.93 -12.77 -38.41
N PHE A 7 -4.67 -13.08 -37.35
CA PHE A 7 -4.12 -13.16 -35.99
C PHE A 7 -3.35 -14.46 -35.76
N ALA A 8 -3.85 -15.58 -36.29
CA ALA A 8 -3.14 -16.86 -36.25
C ALA A 8 -1.78 -16.75 -36.94
N ASP A 9 -1.73 -16.14 -38.13
CA ASP A 9 -0.49 -15.89 -38.87
C ASP A 9 0.44 -14.93 -38.14
N TRP A 10 -0.12 -13.93 -37.46
CA TRP A 10 0.67 -13.01 -36.64
C TRP A 10 1.34 -13.73 -35.45
N PHE A 11 0.59 -14.55 -34.69
CA PHE A 11 1.15 -15.38 -33.62
C PHE A 11 2.27 -16.27 -34.14
N ALA A 12 2.02 -16.97 -35.28
CA ALA A 12 3.02 -17.84 -35.91
C ALA A 12 4.29 -17.10 -36.31
N ARG A 13 4.19 -15.88 -36.90
CA ARG A 13 5.35 -15.04 -37.22
C ARG A 13 6.14 -14.59 -36.02
N GLN A 14 5.50 -14.40 -34.86
CA GLN A 14 6.17 -14.08 -33.62
C GLN A 14 6.80 -15.32 -32.95
N GLY A 15 6.54 -16.53 -33.45
CA GLY A 15 6.93 -17.78 -32.82
C GLY A 15 6.15 -18.09 -31.53
N TRP A 16 4.95 -17.52 -31.40
CA TRP A 16 4.10 -17.67 -30.20
C TRP A 16 2.97 -18.63 -30.44
N THR A 17 2.57 -19.35 -29.38
CA THR A 17 1.34 -20.11 -29.32
C THR A 17 0.37 -19.39 -28.40
N PRO A 18 -0.88 -19.12 -28.82
CA PRO A 18 -1.89 -18.51 -27.95
C PRO A 18 -2.10 -19.34 -26.70
N HIS A 19 -2.10 -18.70 -25.56
CA HIS A 19 -2.39 -19.36 -24.28
C HIS A 19 -3.90 -19.70 -24.19
N PRO A 20 -4.28 -20.78 -23.49
CA PRO A 20 -5.70 -21.16 -23.32
C PRO A 20 -6.56 -20.02 -22.75
N HIS A 21 -6.06 -19.27 -21.77
CA HIS A 21 -6.74 -18.15 -21.16
C HIS A 21 -6.94 -16.95 -22.13
N GLN A 22 -6.05 -16.76 -23.11
CA GLN A 22 -6.21 -15.75 -24.16
C GLN A 22 -7.38 -16.10 -25.09
N LEU A 23 -7.50 -17.39 -25.45
CA LEU A 23 -8.63 -17.89 -26.25
C LEU A 23 -9.94 -17.87 -25.46
N ALA A 24 -9.92 -18.22 -24.18
CA ALA A 24 -11.08 -18.15 -23.31
C ALA A 24 -11.66 -16.74 -23.21
N LEU A 25 -10.81 -15.70 -23.08
CA LEU A 25 -11.26 -14.31 -23.09
C LEU A 25 -11.77 -13.85 -24.45
N LEU A 26 -11.24 -14.39 -25.55
CA LEU A 26 -11.74 -14.10 -26.89
C LEU A 26 -13.16 -14.65 -27.11
N GLU A 27 -13.48 -15.79 -26.49
CA GLU A 27 -14.79 -16.43 -26.55
C GLU A 27 -15.81 -15.88 -25.55
N ALA A 28 -15.36 -15.13 -24.56
CA ALA A 28 -16.21 -14.60 -23.50
C ALA A 28 -17.22 -13.58 -24.06
N THR A 29 -18.50 -13.81 -23.77
CA THR A 29 -19.60 -12.93 -24.18
C THR A 29 -20.08 -11.98 -23.08
N GLY A 30 -19.57 -12.10 -21.88
CA GLY A 30 -19.88 -11.31 -20.71
C GLY A 30 -18.62 -10.85 -19.98
N ASP A 31 -18.84 -10.21 -18.84
CA ASP A 31 -17.76 -9.74 -17.99
C ASP A 31 -16.87 -10.90 -17.51
N SER A 32 -15.57 -10.71 -17.55
CA SER A 32 -14.58 -11.73 -17.24
C SER A 32 -13.50 -11.19 -16.32
N LEU A 33 -12.97 -12.05 -15.42
CA LEU A 33 -11.83 -11.78 -14.58
C LEU A 33 -10.72 -12.80 -14.86
N LEU A 34 -9.62 -12.35 -15.45
CA LEU A 34 -8.45 -13.19 -15.66
C LEU A 34 -7.53 -13.14 -14.44
N ILE A 35 -7.25 -14.28 -13.84
CA ILE A 35 -6.22 -14.50 -12.82
C ILE A 35 -5.02 -15.17 -13.49
N ALA A 36 -3.90 -14.46 -13.58
CA ALA A 36 -2.70 -14.98 -14.23
C ALA A 36 -1.43 -14.45 -13.56
N PRO A 37 -0.36 -15.25 -13.47
CA PRO A 37 0.91 -14.80 -12.91
C PRO A 37 1.52 -13.66 -13.74
N THR A 38 2.51 -12.98 -13.17
CA THR A 38 3.30 -11.99 -13.90
C THR A 38 4.04 -12.71 -15.05
N GLY A 39 4.12 -12.07 -16.22
CA GLY A 39 4.68 -12.73 -17.42
C GLY A 39 3.72 -13.69 -18.15
N GLY A 40 2.53 -13.97 -17.59
CA GLY A 40 1.54 -14.87 -18.17
C GLY A 40 0.75 -14.30 -19.37
N GLY A 41 1.21 -13.25 -20.04
CA GLY A 41 0.54 -12.70 -21.23
C GLY A 41 -0.82 -12.03 -20.96
N LYS A 42 -1.07 -11.58 -19.72
CA LYS A 42 -2.34 -10.91 -19.30
C LYS A 42 -2.76 -9.76 -20.21
N THR A 43 -1.82 -8.90 -20.53
CA THR A 43 -2.07 -7.68 -21.33
C THR A 43 -2.62 -8.05 -22.69
N LEU A 44 -1.95 -8.98 -23.39
CA LEU A 44 -2.42 -9.43 -24.70
C LEU A 44 -3.77 -10.16 -24.58
N ALA A 45 -3.96 -10.94 -23.52
CA ALA A 45 -5.25 -11.60 -23.25
C ALA A 45 -6.41 -10.61 -23.14
N GLY A 46 -6.20 -9.51 -22.41
CA GLY A 46 -7.21 -8.45 -22.23
C GLY A 46 -7.51 -7.66 -23.50
N PHE A 47 -6.51 -7.46 -24.38
CA PHE A 47 -6.68 -6.68 -25.60
C PHE A 47 -7.04 -7.51 -26.83
N LEU A 48 -6.77 -8.80 -26.84
CA LEU A 48 -7.00 -9.67 -28.01
C LEU A 48 -8.43 -9.59 -28.54
N PRO A 49 -9.49 -9.67 -27.72
CA PRO A 49 -10.85 -9.46 -28.18
C PRO A 49 -11.07 -8.10 -28.85
N SER A 50 -10.52 -7.04 -28.24
CA SER A 50 -10.61 -5.69 -28.79
C SER A 50 -9.92 -5.55 -30.14
N LEU A 51 -8.70 -6.10 -30.29
CA LEU A 51 -7.93 -6.03 -31.52
C LEU A 51 -8.64 -6.78 -32.65
N VAL A 52 -9.23 -7.95 -32.37
CA VAL A 52 -10.01 -8.74 -33.32
C VAL A 52 -11.24 -7.98 -33.81
N GLU A 53 -12.02 -7.37 -32.89
CA GLU A 53 -13.19 -6.59 -33.22
C GLU A 53 -12.83 -5.33 -34.03
N LEU A 54 -11.74 -4.66 -33.67
CA LEU A 54 -11.24 -3.46 -34.31
C LEU A 54 -10.68 -3.70 -35.72
N ALA A 55 -10.28 -4.92 -36.04
CA ALA A 55 -9.87 -5.30 -37.41
C ALA A 55 -11.01 -5.15 -38.45
N GLY A 56 -12.25 -5.23 -38.01
CA GLY A 56 -13.44 -4.96 -38.84
C GLY A 56 -13.74 -3.48 -39.05
N GLY A 57 -12.97 -2.58 -38.43
CA GLY A 57 -13.17 -1.13 -38.44
C GLY A 57 -14.17 -0.66 -37.37
N TRP A 58 -13.87 0.48 -36.74
CA TRP A 58 -14.74 1.05 -35.70
C TRP A 58 -14.66 2.58 -35.72
N ARG A 59 -15.78 3.24 -35.47
CA ARG A 59 -15.84 4.70 -35.31
C ARG A 59 -16.07 5.07 -33.86
N GLY A 60 -15.28 6.02 -33.35
CA GLY A 60 -15.33 6.47 -31.96
C GLY A 60 -14.54 5.55 -31.02
N LEU A 61 -14.78 5.68 -29.73
CA LEU A 61 -14.10 4.91 -28.70
C LEU A 61 -14.67 3.48 -28.63
N HIS A 62 -13.80 2.48 -28.84
CA HIS A 62 -14.15 1.07 -28.75
C HIS A 62 -13.70 0.47 -27.41
N THR A 63 -12.46 0.69 -27.05
CA THR A 63 -11.84 0.07 -25.86
C THR A 63 -11.30 1.14 -24.93
N LEU A 64 -11.68 1.04 -23.66
CA LEU A 64 -11.10 1.81 -22.57
C LEU A 64 -10.23 0.90 -21.70
N TYR A 65 -8.97 1.24 -21.57
CA TYR A 65 -8.06 0.57 -20.63
C TYR A 65 -7.83 1.44 -19.40
N VAL A 66 -8.01 0.87 -18.21
CA VAL A 66 -7.82 1.58 -16.93
C VAL A 66 -6.80 0.87 -16.08
N SER A 67 -5.77 1.61 -15.65
CA SER A 67 -4.66 1.11 -14.85
C SER A 67 -4.43 1.99 -13.61
N PRO A 68 -3.93 1.44 -12.51
CA PRO A 68 -3.63 2.21 -11.31
C PRO A 68 -2.50 3.24 -11.48
N LEU A 69 -1.60 3.05 -12.45
CA LEU A 69 -0.42 3.88 -12.64
C LEU A 69 -0.31 4.47 -14.05
N LYS A 70 0.09 5.74 -14.13
CA LYS A 70 0.38 6.42 -15.39
C LYS A 70 1.53 5.75 -16.18
N ALA A 71 2.53 5.22 -15.47
CA ALA A 71 3.65 4.54 -16.10
C ALA A 71 3.21 3.27 -16.83
N LEU A 72 2.25 2.51 -16.26
CA LEU A 72 1.63 1.36 -16.93
C LEU A 72 0.90 1.77 -18.20
N THR A 73 0.14 2.88 -18.20
CA THR A 73 -0.55 3.34 -19.41
C THR A 73 0.44 3.64 -20.53
N ALA A 74 1.60 4.23 -20.21
CA ALA A 74 2.65 4.53 -21.21
C ALA A 74 3.32 3.24 -21.74
N ASP A 75 3.56 2.27 -20.86
CA ASP A 75 4.14 0.97 -21.23
C ASP A 75 3.20 0.18 -22.14
N ILE A 76 1.95 0.06 -21.78
CA ILE A 76 0.91 -0.60 -22.59
C ILE A 76 0.77 0.09 -23.96
N GLY A 77 0.83 1.41 -24.01
CA GLY A 77 0.80 2.14 -25.29
C GLY A 77 1.95 1.72 -26.21
N ARG A 78 3.17 1.53 -25.69
CA ARG A 78 4.31 1.01 -26.45
C ARG A 78 4.10 -0.44 -26.90
N ASN A 79 3.62 -1.28 -25.98
CA ASN A 79 3.41 -2.70 -26.24
C ASN A 79 2.30 -2.95 -27.27
N LEU A 80 1.25 -2.13 -27.31
CA LEU A 80 0.19 -2.21 -28.31
C LEU A 80 0.58 -1.64 -29.68
N ALA A 81 1.56 -0.74 -29.74
CA ALA A 81 2.00 -0.17 -31.00
C ALA A 81 2.48 -1.26 -31.99
N ARG A 82 3.14 -2.29 -31.49
CA ARG A 82 3.67 -3.38 -32.31
C ARG A 82 2.55 -4.23 -32.95
N PRO A 83 1.61 -4.86 -32.22
CA PRO A 83 0.53 -5.62 -32.82
C PRO A 83 -0.35 -4.78 -33.74
N VAL A 84 -0.58 -3.50 -33.41
CA VAL A 84 -1.37 -2.60 -34.26
C VAL A 84 -0.65 -2.37 -35.60
N ALA A 85 0.67 -2.16 -35.59
CA ALA A 85 1.46 -2.00 -36.82
C ALA A 85 1.58 -3.31 -37.61
N ASP A 86 1.92 -4.43 -36.95
CA ASP A 86 2.13 -5.74 -37.57
C ASP A 86 0.87 -6.29 -38.24
N LEU A 87 -0.30 -6.00 -37.68
CA LEU A 87 -1.63 -6.37 -38.21
C LEU A 87 -2.23 -5.28 -39.10
N ASN A 88 -1.53 -4.16 -39.29
CA ASN A 88 -1.97 -3.00 -40.08
C ASN A 88 -3.40 -2.55 -39.72
N LEU A 89 -3.69 -2.47 -38.38
CA LEU A 89 -5.01 -2.06 -37.91
C LEU A 89 -5.21 -0.55 -38.07
N PRO A 90 -6.33 -0.09 -38.65
CA PRO A 90 -6.61 1.34 -38.86
C PRO A 90 -7.12 2.01 -37.62
N ILE A 91 -6.38 1.94 -36.51
CA ILE A 91 -6.79 2.43 -35.19
C ILE A 91 -5.75 3.37 -34.57
N ARG A 92 -6.24 4.26 -33.72
CA ARG A 92 -5.41 5.12 -32.86
C ARG A 92 -5.47 4.60 -31.44
N VAL A 93 -4.29 4.48 -30.83
CA VAL A 93 -4.10 4.19 -29.40
C VAL A 93 -3.53 5.44 -28.75
N GLU A 94 -4.24 6.01 -27.79
CA GLU A 94 -3.82 7.25 -27.13
C GLU A 94 -3.96 7.14 -25.60
N ASP A 95 -3.16 7.90 -24.88
CA ASP A 95 -3.27 8.02 -23.43
C ASP A 95 -4.11 9.24 -23.00
N ARG A 96 -4.79 9.10 -21.87
CA ARG A 96 -5.48 10.19 -21.17
C ARG A 96 -5.18 10.10 -19.69
N THR A 97 -4.14 10.84 -19.27
CA THR A 97 -3.70 10.94 -17.88
C THR A 97 -3.55 12.40 -17.47
N GLY A 98 -3.16 12.65 -16.23
CA GLY A 98 -2.86 14.00 -15.79
C GLY A 98 -1.71 14.68 -16.56
N ASP A 99 -0.87 13.87 -17.23
CA ASP A 99 0.31 14.36 -17.97
C ASP A 99 0.04 14.61 -19.47
N THR A 100 -1.11 14.16 -19.98
CA THR A 100 -1.51 14.36 -21.39
C THR A 100 -1.70 15.84 -21.70
N LYS A 101 -1.15 16.29 -22.82
CA LYS A 101 -1.20 17.70 -23.28
C LYS A 101 -2.63 18.21 -23.40
N ALA A 102 -2.87 19.48 -23.02
CA ALA A 102 -4.21 20.09 -23.06
C ALA A 102 -4.87 20.03 -24.44
N SER A 103 -4.10 20.21 -25.53
CA SER A 103 -4.59 20.11 -26.91
C SER A 103 -5.09 18.71 -27.25
N ALA A 104 -4.36 17.66 -26.87
CA ALA A 104 -4.78 16.28 -27.06
C ALA A 104 -6.05 15.98 -26.24
N ARG A 105 -6.08 16.43 -24.98
CA ARG A 105 -7.26 16.29 -24.12
C ARG A 105 -8.52 16.96 -24.71
N GLN A 106 -8.35 18.11 -25.36
CA GLN A 106 -9.49 18.81 -26.00
C GLN A 106 -9.97 18.05 -27.24
N ARG A 107 -9.04 17.60 -28.11
CA ARG A 107 -9.37 16.80 -29.28
C ARG A 107 -10.11 15.52 -28.91
N GLN A 108 -9.63 14.76 -27.93
CA GLN A 108 -10.23 13.50 -27.48
C GLN A 108 -11.70 13.63 -27.02
N ARG A 109 -12.18 14.84 -26.68
CA ARG A 109 -13.58 15.09 -26.34
C ARG A 109 -14.51 15.05 -27.58
N THR A 110 -14.00 15.45 -28.73
CA THR A 110 -14.77 15.55 -29.98
C THR A 110 -14.45 14.44 -30.95
N ASP A 111 -13.21 13.95 -30.95
CA ASP A 111 -12.69 12.87 -31.80
C ASP A 111 -11.86 11.89 -30.94
N PRO A 112 -12.52 10.99 -30.19
CA PRO A 112 -11.83 10.01 -29.36
C PRO A 112 -11.09 8.97 -30.21
N PRO A 113 -9.96 8.39 -29.73
CA PRO A 113 -9.28 7.27 -30.39
C PRO A 113 -10.12 6.00 -30.26
N GLN A 114 -9.77 4.94 -30.99
CA GLN A 114 -10.40 3.63 -30.85
C GLN A 114 -10.03 2.93 -29.54
N ILE A 115 -8.77 3.10 -29.09
CA ILE A 115 -8.31 2.61 -27.79
C ILE A 115 -7.81 3.81 -26.96
N LEU A 116 -8.39 4.00 -25.77
CA LEU A 116 -7.98 5.04 -24.82
C LEU A 116 -7.42 4.42 -23.55
N LEU A 117 -6.18 4.76 -23.20
CA LEU A 117 -5.49 4.29 -21.99
C LEU A 117 -5.59 5.35 -20.91
N THR A 118 -6.07 5.01 -19.69
CA THR A 118 -6.33 6.01 -18.66
C THR A 118 -6.13 5.50 -17.23
N THR A 119 -6.38 6.36 -16.25
CA THR A 119 -6.40 6.05 -14.80
C THR A 119 -7.79 6.27 -14.21
N PRO A 120 -8.12 5.70 -13.04
CA PRO A 120 -9.42 5.89 -12.39
C PRO A 120 -9.82 7.35 -12.21
N GLU A 121 -8.90 8.20 -11.80
CA GLU A 121 -9.13 9.63 -11.58
C GLU A 121 -9.43 10.37 -12.88
N SER A 122 -8.70 10.03 -13.94
CA SER A 122 -8.93 10.62 -15.28
C SER A 122 -10.26 10.17 -15.88
N LEU A 123 -10.65 8.91 -15.64
CA LEU A 123 -11.96 8.40 -16.04
C LEU A 123 -13.09 9.13 -15.30
N ALA A 124 -13.00 9.25 -13.96
CA ALA A 124 -13.99 9.98 -13.17
C ALA A 124 -14.13 11.44 -13.63
N LEU A 125 -13.02 12.09 -13.98
CA LEU A 125 -13.03 13.42 -14.57
C LEU A 125 -13.74 13.45 -15.93
N MET A 126 -13.47 12.51 -16.83
CA MET A 126 -14.12 12.43 -18.16
C MET A 126 -15.62 12.17 -18.05
N LEU A 127 -16.05 11.32 -17.12
CA LEU A 127 -17.46 11.04 -16.85
C LEU A 127 -18.23 12.26 -16.32
N SER A 128 -17.53 13.26 -15.77
CA SER A 128 -18.14 14.52 -15.31
C SER A 128 -18.39 15.54 -16.43
N TYR A 129 -17.97 15.28 -17.67
CA TYR A 129 -18.18 16.21 -18.77
C TYR A 129 -19.58 16.06 -19.37
N LEU A 130 -20.13 17.15 -19.89
CA LEU A 130 -21.39 17.16 -20.66
C LEU A 130 -21.30 16.28 -21.90
N GLU A 131 -20.10 16.13 -22.45
CA GLU A 131 -19.84 15.32 -23.64
C GLU A 131 -19.64 13.83 -23.32
N ALA A 132 -19.73 13.40 -22.04
CA ALA A 132 -19.53 12.00 -21.64
C ALA A 132 -20.38 11.00 -22.45
N PRO A 133 -21.69 11.23 -22.72
CA PRO A 133 -22.47 10.35 -23.57
C PRO A 133 -21.93 10.23 -25.00
N LYS A 134 -21.37 11.31 -25.55
CA LYS A 134 -20.77 11.32 -26.88
C LYS A 134 -19.44 10.58 -26.90
N ILE A 135 -18.61 10.74 -25.86
CA ILE A 135 -17.30 10.11 -25.75
C ILE A 135 -17.46 8.59 -25.59
N PHE A 136 -18.34 8.17 -24.70
CA PHE A 136 -18.47 6.77 -24.27
C PHE A 136 -19.60 6.00 -24.93
N GLY A 137 -20.49 6.64 -25.66
CA GLY A 137 -21.68 5.99 -26.24
C GLY A 137 -21.38 4.89 -27.27
N SER A 138 -20.18 4.86 -27.84
CA SER A 138 -19.70 3.81 -28.74
C SER A 138 -18.81 2.75 -28.06
N LEU A 139 -18.62 2.86 -26.73
CA LEU A 139 -17.71 2.01 -25.99
C LEU A 139 -18.21 0.56 -25.95
N ARG A 140 -17.37 -0.39 -26.34
CA ARG A 140 -17.72 -1.80 -26.37
C ARG A 140 -17.00 -2.61 -25.30
N ARG A 141 -15.75 -2.28 -25.00
CA ARG A 141 -14.91 -3.01 -24.03
C ARG A 141 -14.22 -2.11 -23.04
N VAL A 142 -14.14 -2.60 -21.80
CA VAL A 142 -13.30 -2.00 -20.76
C VAL A 142 -12.32 -3.04 -20.26
N VAL A 143 -11.03 -2.71 -20.23
CA VAL A 143 -9.98 -3.55 -19.63
C VAL A 143 -9.51 -2.88 -18.35
N LEU A 144 -9.67 -3.58 -17.22
CA LEU A 144 -9.30 -3.12 -15.88
C LEU A 144 -8.02 -3.85 -15.45
N ASP A 145 -6.88 -3.18 -15.53
CA ASP A 145 -5.60 -3.82 -15.23
C ASP A 145 -5.17 -3.64 -13.77
N GLU A 146 -4.39 -4.61 -13.27
CA GLU A 146 -3.96 -4.70 -11.88
C GLU A 146 -5.14 -4.50 -10.89
N LEU A 147 -6.28 -5.15 -11.20
CA LEU A 147 -7.54 -4.95 -10.48
C LEU A 147 -7.41 -5.22 -8.99
N HIS A 148 -6.60 -6.22 -8.58
CA HIS A 148 -6.32 -6.54 -7.19
C HIS A 148 -5.73 -5.35 -6.42
N ALA A 149 -4.83 -4.57 -7.04
CA ALA A 149 -4.24 -3.40 -6.40
C ALA A 149 -5.23 -2.23 -6.28
N LEU A 150 -6.22 -2.15 -7.17
CA LEU A 150 -7.29 -1.16 -7.11
C LEU A 150 -8.35 -1.56 -6.08
N ALA A 151 -8.71 -2.84 -6.01
CA ALA A 151 -9.77 -3.34 -5.15
C ALA A 151 -9.55 -3.05 -3.65
N GLU A 152 -8.32 -2.91 -3.20
CA GLU A 152 -7.95 -2.61 -1.81
C GLU A 152 -8.04 -1.10 -1.45
N SER A 153 -8.49 -0.26 -2.37
CA SER A 153 -8.42 1.19 -2.19
C SER A 153 -9.69 1.91 -2.65
N LYS A 154 -9.94 3.11 -2.12
CA LYS A 154 -11.00 4.02 -2.59
C LYS A 154 -10.91 4.35 -4.08
N ARG A 155 -9.73 4.18 -4.70
CA ARG A 155 -9.56 4.34 -6.15
C ARG A 155 -10.32 3.27 -6.93
N GLY A 156 -10.33 2.05 -6.41
CA GLY A 156 -11.13 0.97 -6.98
C GLY A 156 -12.63 1.21 -6.78
N ASP A 157 -13.06 1.74 -5.62
CA ASP A 157 -14.46 2.11 -5.41
C ASP A 157 -14.92 3.17 -6.41
N GLN A 158 -14.10 4.21 -6.61
CA GLN A 158 -14.34 5.25 -7.62
C GLN A 158 -14.41 4.65 -9.04
N LEU A 159 -13.52 3.68 -9.33
CA LEU A 159 -13.52 2.99 -10.61
C LEU A 159 -14.79 2.15 -10.83
N MET A 160 -15.27 1.45 -9.80
CA MET A 160 -16.49 0.65 -9.92
C MET A 160 -17.74 1.52 -10.12
N LEU A 161 -17.84 2.67 -9.45
CA LEU A 161 -18.88 3.67 -9.74
C LEU A 161 -18.75 4.20 -11.16
N GLY A 162 -17.52 4.44 -11.63
CA GLY A 162 -17.26 4.82 -13.02
C GLY A 162 -17.68 3.73 -14.01
N LEU A 163 -17.44 2.45 -13.71
CA LEU A 163 -17.86 1.32 -14.54
C LEU A 163 -19.39 1.20 -14.59
N ALA A 164 -20.09 1.38 -13.48
CA ALA A 164 -21.55 1.42 -13.42
C ALA A 164 -22.09 2.53 -14.33
N ARG A 165 -21.51 3.72 -14.26
CA ARG A 165 -21.87 4.84 -15.14
C ARG A 165 -21.58 4.56 -16.61
N LEU A 166 -20.47 3.92 -16.96
CA LEU A 166 -20.15 3.51 -18.32
C LEU A 166 -21.18 2.53 -18.89
N ARG A 167 -21.66 1.58 -18.06
CA ARG A 167 -22.72 0.62 -18.45
C ARG A 167 -24.03 1.33 -18.76
N SER A 168 -24.37 2.38 -18.00
CA SER A 168 -25.56 3.22 -18.28
C SER A 168 -25.40 4.00 -19.58
N LEU A 169 -24.19 4.48 -19.90
CA LEU A 169 -23.91 5.27 -21.11
C LEU A 169 -23.77 4.39 -22.36
N SER A 170 -23.34 3.15 -22.21
CA SER A 170 -23.10 2.19 -23.29
C SER A 170 -23.65 0.80 -22.91
N PRO A 171 -24.95 0.57 -23.11
CA PRO A 171 -25.56 -0.72 -22.87
C PRO A 171 -24.91 -1.83 -23.70
N GLY A 172 -24.62 -2.96 -23.07
CA GLY A 172 -23.89 -4.06 -23.70
C GLY A 172 -22.39 -3.97 -23.66
N LEU A 173 -21.84 -3.03 -22.87
CA LEU A 173 -20.42 -2.96 -22.51
C LEU A 173 -19.95 -4.24 -21.83
N ILE A 174 -18.79 -4.77 -22.22
CA ILE A 174 -18.14 -5.93 -21.61
C ILE A 174 -16.89 -5.45 -20.86
N ALA A 175 -16.77 -5.81 -19.59
CA ALA A 175 -15.62 -5.50 -18.75
C ALA A 175 -14.72 -6.74 -18.56
N THR A 176 -13.42 -6.57 -18.77
CA THR A 176 -12.42 -7.60 -18.52
C THR A 176 -11.46 -7.11 -17.43
N GLY A 177 -11.49 -7.76 -16.26
CA GLY A 177 -10.54 -7.56 -15.19
C GLY A 177 -9.28 -8.39 -15.40
N LEU A 178 -8.11 -7.79 -15.23
CA LEU A 178 -6.82 -8.47 -15.23
C LEU A 178 -6.21 -8.39 -13.82
N SER A 179 -5.81 -9.52 -13.28
CA SER A 179 -5.27 -9.60 -11.93
C SER A 179 -4.11 -10.58 -11.86
N ALA A 180 -3.17 -10.30 -10.96
CA ALA A 180 -2.25 -11.32 -10.46
C ALA A 180 -3.01 -12.34 -9.60
N THR A 181 -2.31 -13.36 -9.12
CA THR A 181 -2.88 -14.34 -8.18
C THR A 181 -3.38 -13.65 -6.91
N VAL A 182 -4.58 -13.97 -6.50
CA VAL A 182 -5.27 -13.46 -5.30
C VAL A 182 -5.85 -14.63 -4.52
N GLU A 183 -6.11 -14.42 -3.23
CA GLU A 183 -6.67 -15.45 -2.36
C GLU A 183 -8.10 -15.83 -2.78
N ASP A 184 -8.98 -14.82 -2.92
CA ASP A 184 -10.38 -15.03 -3.31
C ASP A 184 -10.71 -14.37 -4.66
N PRO A 185 -10.55 -15.11 -5.77
CA PRO A 185 -10.95 -14.64 -7.09
C PRO A 185 -12.46 -14.33 -7.22
N GLN A 186 -13.31 -15.01 -6.45
CA GLN A 186 -14.76 -14.81 -6.51
C GLN A 186 -15.16 -13.49 -5.86
N ALA A 187 -14.55 -13.14 -4.72
CA ALA A 187 -14.72 -11.82 -4.10
C ALA A 187 -14.28 -10.69 -5.04
N LEU A 188 -13.16 -10.87 -5.76
CA LEU A 188 -12.69 -9.90 -6.75
C LEU A 188 -13.62 -9.82 -7.97
N ALA A 189 -14.18 -10.93 -8.44
CA ALA A 189 -15.21 -10.93 -9.47
C ALA A 189 -16.50 -10.24 -9.00
N GLY A 190 -16.91 -10.48 -7.75
CA GLY A 190 -18.01 -9.77 -7.09
C GLY A 190 -17.79 -8.26 -6.99
N PHE A 191 -16.56 -7.82 -6.78
CA PHE A 191 -16.17 -6.41 -6.79
C PHE A 191 -16.44 -5.71 -8.14
N MET A 192 -16.29 -6.41 -9.26
CA MET A 192 -16.65 -5.92 -10.59
C MET A 192 -18.16 -5.87 -10.86
N GLY A 193 -18.99 -6.37 -9.96
CA GLY A 193 -20.43 -6.53 -10.15
C GLY A 193 -20.86 -7.92 -10.60
N GLY A 194 -19.93 -8.87 -10.61
CA GLY A 194 -20.07 -10.26 -11.07
C GLY A 194 -19.38 -10.47 -12.42
N ALA A 195 -18.40 -11.37 -12.46
CA ALA A 195 -17.63 -11.70 -13.66
C ALA A 195 -17.30 -13.19 -13.67
N GLN A 196 -17.17 -13.77 -14.85
CA GLN A 196 -16.66 -15.14 -15.01
C GLN A 196 -15.16 -15.15 -14.70
N VAL A 197 -14.74 -15.99 -13.76
CA VAL A 197 -13.32 -16.14 -13.44
C VAL A 197 -12.65 -17.10 -14.43
N VAL A 198 -11.57 -16.64 -15.04
CA VAL A 198 -10.69 -17.40 -15.93
C VAL A 198 -9.33 -17.52 -15.27
N HIS A 199 -8.85 -18.75 -15.10
CA HIS A 199 -7.52 -18.99 -14.54
C HIS A 199 -6.52 -19.30 -15.65
N ALA A 200 -5.38 -18.63 -15.62
CA ALA A 200 -4.22 -19.04 -16.39
C ALA A 200 -3.45 -20.15 -15.66
N ASP A 201 -2.59 -20.83 -16.38
CA ASP A 201 -1.63 -21.74 -15.78
C ASP A 201 -0.73 -20.96 -14.79
N PRO A 202 -0.54 -21.45 -13.54
CA PRO A 202 0.23 -20.75 -12.51
C PRO A 202 1.74 -20.60 -12.84
N GLY A 203 2.25 -21.34 -13.83
CA GLY A 203 3.68 -21.35 -14.16
C GLY A 203 4.53 -22.11 -13.14
N PRO A 204 5.87 -22.08 -13.30
CA PRO A 204 6.80 -22.76 -12.41
C PRO A 204 6.84 -22.09 -11.03
N ASP A 205 7.08 -22.91 -9.99
CA ASP A 205 7.26 -22.40 -8.63
C ASP A 205 8.52 -21.50 -8.55
N PRO A 206 8.48 -20.42 -7.78
CA PRO A 206 9.60 -19.48 -7.68
C PRO A 206 10.77 -20.08 -6.89
N ASP A 207 12.02 -19.81 -7.33
CA ASP A 207 13.23 -20.05 -6.54
C ASP A 207 13.40 -18.93 -5.51
N ILE A 208 12.90 -19.18 -4.30
CA ILE A 208 12.94 -18.23 -3.20
C ILE A 208 13.60 -18.83 -1.96
N ALA A 209 14.60 -18.11 -1.40
CA ALA A 209 15.34 -18.52 -0.23
C ALA A 209 15.85 -17.31 0.56
N MET A 210 16.36 -17.55 1.77
CA MET A 210 17.15 -16.56 2.51
C MET A 210 18.48 -16.34 1.77
N LEU A 211 18.95 -15.09 1.76
CA LEU A 211 20.30 -14.79 1.29
C LEU A 211 21.30 -15.22 2.38
N PRO A 212 22.28 -16.09 2.08
CA PRO A 212 23.37 -16.36 3.00
C PRO A 212 24.15 -15.09 3.31
N THR A 213 24.39 -14.80 4.59
CA THR A 213 25.04 -13.57 5.03
C THR A 213 26.30 -13.88 5.85
N SER A 214 27.35 -13.11 5.64
CA SER A 214 28.63 -13.21 6.35
C SER A 214 28.58 -12.75 7.81
N ARG A 215 27.50 -12.07 8.19
CA ARG A 215 27.24 -11.58 9.55
C ARG A 215 25.82 -11.95 9.97
N PRO A 216 25.57 -12.26 11.25
CA PRO A 216 24.22 -12.54 11.73
C PRO A 216 23.37 -11.26 11.73
N PRO A 217 22.03 -11.40 11.58
CA PRO A 217 21.11 -10.28 11.76
C PRO A 217 21.24 -9.71 13.19
N PRO A 218 21.19 -8.37 13.35
CA PRO A 218 21.23 -7.73 14.66
C PRO A 218 19.95 -8.05 15.46
N TRP A 219 20.00 -7.90 16.78
CA TRP A 219 18.84 -8.12 17.64
C TRP A 219 17.69 -7.16 17.36
N ALA A 220 17.97 -5.93 16.99
CA ALA A 220 17.00 -4.93 16.66
C ALA A 220 17.49 -4.03 15.51
N GLY A 221 16.54 -3.44 14.75
CA GLY A 221 16.83 -2.57 13.60
C GLY A 221 15.99 -2.91 12.39
N ALA A 222 15.95 -2.00 11.45
CA ALA A 222 15.09 -2.11 10.30
C ALA A 222 15.81 -1.87 8.96
N GLY A 223 17.13 -1.87 8.94
CA GLY A 223 17.87 -1.39 7.77
C GLY A 223 18.60 -2.44 6.94
N GLY A 224 18.78 -3.67 7.43
CA GLY A 224 19.49 -4.75 6.71
C GLY A 224 20.96 -4.45 6.36
N ARG A 225 21.57 -3.40 6.95
CA ARG A 225 22.90 -2.91 6.56
C ARG A 225 24.04 -3.91 6.84
N TYR A 226 23.83 -4.85 7.76
CA TYR A 226 24.81 -5.90 8.07
C TYR A 226 25.09 -6.80 6.86
N ALA A 227 24.14 -6.92 5.91
CA ALA A 227 24.21 -7.80 4.75
C ALA A 227 24.62 -7.07 3.44
N VAL A 228 25.07 -5.81 3.51
CA VAL A 228 25.37 -4.98 2.33
C VAL A 228 26.41 -5.65 1.42
N SER A 229 27.52 -6.17 2.01
CA SER A 229 28.57 -6.85 1.25
C SER A 229 28.08 -8.13 0.57
N ASP A 230 27.18 -8.89 1.21
CA ASP A 230 26.60 -10.11 0.65
C ASP A 230 25.56 -9.82 -0.44
N VAL A 231 24.79 -8.74 -0.27
CA VAL A 231 23.90 -8.22 -1.31
C VAL A 231 24.69 -7.76 -2.52
N LEU A 232 25.83 -7.05 -2.34
CA LEU A 232 26.70 -6.65 -3.46
C LEU A 232 27.27 -7.84 -4.21
N LYS A 233 27.66 -8.92 -3.52
CA LYS A 233 28.10 -10.16 -4.17
C LYS A 233 26.98 -10.76 -5.03
N ALA A 234 25.76 -10.87 -4.48
CA ALA A 234 24.60 -11.38 -5.22
C ALA A 234 24.27 -10.51 -6.46
N VAL A 235 24.37 -9.17 -6.33
CA VAL A 235 24.21 -8.23 -7.45
C VAL A 235 25.30 -8.41 -8.51
N ALA A 236 26.56 -8.65 -8.10
CA ALA A 236 27.66 -8.88 -9.03
C ALA A 236 27.51 -10.19 -9.84
N GLU A 237 26.88 -11.21 -9.28
CA GLU A 237 26.59 -12.49 -9.94
C GLU A 237 25.36 -12.43 -10.86
N ALA A 238 24.43 -11.50 -10.62
CA ALA A 238 23.23 -11.33 -11.42
C ALA A 238 23.45 -10.31 -12.58
N ARG A 239 22.62 -10.33 -13.62
CA ARG A 239 22.64 -9.31 -14.69
C ARG A 239 21.99 -8.02 -14.24
N THR A 240 20.76 -8.12 -13.77
CA THR A 240 19.99 -6.99 -13.23
C THR A 240 19.21 -7.43 -12.00
N THR A 241 19.37 -6.69 -10.91
CA THR A 241 18.72 -6.99 -9.62
C THR A 241 17.80 -5.85 -9.19
N ILE A 242 16.59 -6.17 -8.74
CA ILE A 242 15.76 -5.21 -7.99
C ILE A 242 15.89 -5.52 -6.49
N ILE A 243 16.31 -4.52 -5.72
CA ILE A 243 16.42 -4.61 -4.25
C ILE A 243 15.24 -3.85 -3.66
N PHE A 244 14.23 -4.59 -3.19
CA PHE A 244 13.05 -4.01 -2.56
C PHE A 244 13.27 -3.74 -1.07
N ILE A 245 12.86 -2.56 -0.63
CA ILE A 245 12.93 -2.12 0.76
C ILE A 245 11.57 -1.54 1.17
N ASN A 246 11.19 -1.73 2.43
CA ASN A 246 9.82 -1.43 2.86
C ASN A 246 9.53 0.07 2.98
N THR A 247 10.52 0.92 3.30
CA THR A 247 10.32 2.36 3.47
C THR A 247 11.32 3.19 2.67
N ARG A 248 10.93 4.43 2.29
CA ARG A 248 11.77 5.36 1.55
C ARG A 248 13.04 5.72 2.31
N ALA A 249 12.93 5.95 3.62
CA ALA A 249 14.06 6.29 4.48
C ALA A 249 15.09 5.15 4.54
N GLN A 250 14.63 3.91 4.69
CA GLN A 250 15.50 2.74 4.67
C GLN A 250 16.15 2.53 3.29
N ALA A 251 15.41 2.78 2.20
CA ALA A 251 15.94 2.67 0.85
C ALA A 251 17.09 3.67 0.58
N GLU A 252 16.94 4.90 1.04
CA GLU A 252 17.99 5.92 0.98
C GLU A 252 19.25 5.50 1.77
N LEU A 253 19.06 5.00 3.00
CA LEU A 253 20.16 4.56 3.86
C LEU A 253 20.86 3.32 3.31
N PHE A 254 20.11 2.36 2.83
CA PHE A 254 20.65 1.14 2.26
C PHE A 254 21.40 1.42 0.96
N PHE A 255 20.82 2.26 0.11
CA PHE A 255 21.48 2.72 -1.12
C PHE A 255 22.82 3.39 -0.83
N GLN A 256 22.89 4.25 0.20
CA GLN A 256 24.17 4.87 0.60
C GLN A 256 25.18 3.85 1.11
N ALA A 257 24.74 2.88 1.92
CA ALA A 257 25.61 1.82 2.41
C ALA A 257 26.15 0.96 1.26
N LEU A 258 25.28 0.57 0.31
CA LEU A 258 25.67 -0.13 -0.92
C LEU A 258 26.70 0.68 -1.73
N TRP A 259 26.45 1.97 -1.88
CA TRP A 259 27.34 2.85 -2.66
C TRP A 259 28.70 3.02 -2.00
N ALA A 260 28.75 3.07 -0.67
CA ALA A 260 29.98 3.19 0.10
C ALA A 260 30.88 1.94 0.03
N GLU A 261 30.28 0.75 -0.14
CA GLU A 261 31.01 -0.53 -0.25
C GLU A 261 31.18 -1.00 -1.72
N ASN A 262 30.72 -0.22 -2.69
CA ASN A 262 30.73 -0.57 -4.11
C ASN A 262 32.10 -0.34 -4.78
N ASP A 263 33.10 -1.08 -4.38
CA ASP A 263 34.47 -0.96 -4.92
C ASP A 263 34.58 -1.34 -6.40
N GLN A 264 33.63 -2.17 -6.90
CA GLN A 264 33.59 -2.59 -8.30
C GLN A 264 32.92 -1.53 -9.21
N ASN A 265 32.46 -0.41 -8.68
CA ASN A 265 31.72 0.63 -9.42
C ASN A 265 30.52 0.09 -10.21
N LEU A 266 29.79 -0.88 -9.65
CA LEU A 266 28.58 -1.40 -10.26
C LEU A 266 27.55 -0.27 -10.42
N PRO A 267 26.89 -0.14 -11.60
CA PRO A 267 25.88 0.88 -11.79
C PRO A 267 24.61 0.53 -11.01
N ILE A 268 24.38 1.22 -9.90
CA ILE A 268 23.25 1.02 -8.98
C ILE A 268 22.38 2.28 -8.96
N GLY A 269 21.08 2.11 -9.20
CA GLY A 269 20.07 3.17 -9.15
C GLY A 269 19.27 3.19 -7.84
N LEU A 270 18.62 4.32 -7.58
CA LEU A 270 17.64 4.48 -6.49
C LEU A 270 16.29 4.92 -7.06
N HIS A 271 15.20 4.25 -6.65
CA HIS A 271 13.86 4.54 -7.17
C HIS A 271 12.79 4.52 -6.07
N HIS A 272 12.22 5.67 -5.75
CA HIS A 272 11.04 5.79 -4.87
C HIS A 272 10.25 7.08 -5.14
N GLY A 273 9.01 7.13 -4.65
CA GLY A 273 8.04 8.17 -4.98
C GLY A 273 8.42 9.60 -4.58
N SER A 274 9.39 9.81 -3.66
CA SER A 274 9.82 11.16 -3.24
C SER A 274 10.96 11.73 -4.08
N LEU A 275 11.55 10.94 -5.00
CA LEU A 275 12.55 11.44 -5.95
C LEU A 275 11.91 12.37 -6.98
N ALA A 276 12.71 13.32 -7.48
CA ALA A 276 12.31 14.15 -8.62
C ALA A 276 11.90 13.27 -9.82
N ARG A 277 10.87 13.70 -10.57
CA ARG A 277 10.33 12.96 -11.72
C ARG A 277 11.42 12.62 -12.74
N GLU A 278 12.29 13.58 -13.03
CA GLU A 278 13.39 13.44 -14.00
C GLU A 278 14.43 12.41 -13.52
N ALA A 279 14.68 12.32 -12.20
CA ALA A 279 15.57 11.31 -11.62
C ALA A 279 14.98 9.91 -11.76
N ARG A 280 13.69 9.75 -11.46
CA ARG A 280 12.98 8.47 -11.66
C ARG A 280 12.99 8.03 -13.10
N ALA A 281 12.62 8.93 -14.03
CA ALA A 281 12.60 8.63 -15.46
C ALA A 281 13.97 8.21 -16.01
N ARG A 282 15.08 8.77 -15.47
CA ARG A 282 16.44 8.33 -15.84
C ARG A 282 16.75 6.92 -15.38
N VAL A 283 16.38 6.58 -14.14
CA VAL A 283 16.57 5.21 -13.60
C VAL A 283 15.71 4.22 -14.39
N GLU A 284 14.47 4.57 -14.69
CA GLU A 284 13.55 3.76 -15.49
C GLU A 284 14.12 3.51 -16.92
N ALA A 285 14.63 4.55 -17.57
CA ALA A 285 15.25 4.44 -18.89
C ALA A 285 16.53 3.59 -18.87
N ALA A 286 17.39 3.77 -17.86
CA ALA A 286 18.62 3.00 -17.72
C ALA A 286 18.35 1.52 -17.38
N MET A 287 17.28 1.21 -16.60
CA MET A 287 16.82 -0.16 -16.41
C MET A 287 16.36 -0.80 -17.72
N ALA A 288 15.47 -0.11 -18.45
CA ALA A 288 14.94 -0.62 -19.72
C ALA A 288 16.06 -0.83 -20.77
N ALA A 289 17.12 -0.03 -20.71
CA ALA A 289 18.31 -0.17 -21.58
C ALA A 289 19.30 -1.27 -21.09
N GLY A 290 19.08 -1.88 -19.91
CA GLY A 290 20.01 -2.87 -19.34
C GLY A 290 21.33 -2.27 -18.85
N GLU A 291 21.37 -0.97 -18.57
CA GLU A 291 22.57 -0.25 -18.14
C GLU A 291 22.82 -0.36 -16.63
N LEU A 292 21.82 -0.78 -15.84
CA LEU A 292 21.91 -0.90 -14.39
C LEU A 292 22.12 -2.35 -13.96
N ARG A 293 23.03 -2.57 -13.00
CA ARG A 293 23.22 -3.86 -12.32
C ARG A 293 22.23 -4.05 -11.18
N ALA A 294 21.87 -2.97 -10.50
CA ALA A 294 20.84 -3.02 -9.47
C ALA A 294 20.04 -1.72 -9.36
N VAL A 295 18.81 -1.84 -8.84
CA VAL A 295 18.00 -0.70 -8.43
C VAL A 295 17.47 -0.97 -7.02
N VAL A 296 17.77 -0.05 -6.10
CA VAL A 296 17.14 -0.04 -4.76
C VAL A 296 15.80 0.65 -4.87
N ALA A 297 14.72 -0.04 -4.56
CA ALA A 297 13.36 0.44 -4.76
C ALA A 297 12.46 0.21 -3.55
N THR A 298 11.41 1.02 -3.44
CA THR A 298 10.28 0.78 -2.57
C THR A 298 9.09 0.27 -3.40
N GLY A 299 7.85 0.33 -2.90
CA GLY A 299 6.65 -0.06 -3.63
C GLY A 299 6.40 0.63 -4.99
N SER A 300 7.28 1.53 -5.41
CA SER A 300 7.17 2.20 -6.70
C SER A 300 7.43 1.30 -7.92
N LEU A 301 8.06 0.14 -7.71
CA LEU A 301 8.32 -0.88 -8.73
C LEU A 301 7.54 -2.18 -8.49
N ASP A 302 6.60 -2.21 -7.54
CA ASP A 302 5.79 -3.39 -7.22
C ASP A 302 4.85 -3.78 -8.38
N LEU A 303 4.38 -2.80 -9.18
CA LEU A 303 3.37 -3.00 -10.22
C LEU A 303 3.97 -3.11 -11.63
N GLY A 304 3.32 -3.86 -12.45
CA GLY A 304 3.43 -4.45 -13.77
C GLY A 304 4.16 -3.74 -14.93
N ILE A 305 5.15 -2.90 -14.71
CA ILE A 305 5.98 -2.38 -15.81
C ILE A 305 7.02 -3.45 -16.19
N ASP A 306 7.19 -3.67 -17.49
CA ASP A 306 8.26 -4.51 -18.02
C ASP A 306 9.61 -3.74 -17.96
N TRP A 307 10.44 -4.15 -17.02
CA TRP A 307 11.75 -3.56 -16.78
C TRP A 307 12.88 -4.26 -17.52
N GLY A 308 12.55 -5.12 -18.51
CA GLY A 308 13.51 -5.91 -19.24
C GLY A 308 14.02 -7.14 -18.47
N ASP A 309 15.24 -7.55 -18.70
CA ASP A 309 15.83 -8.80 -18.18
C ASP A 309 16.28 -8.68 -16.71
N VAL A 310 15.34 -8.48 -15.78
CA VAL A 310 15.60 -8.62 -14.33
C VAL A 310 15.65 -10.11 -14.01
N ASP A 311 16.75 -10.58 -13.46
CA ASP A 311 16.95 -12.00 -13.12
C ASP A 311 17.01 -12.31 -11.63
N LEU A 312 17.13 -11.29 -10.79
CA LEU A 312 17.11 -11.44 -9.33
C LEU A 312 16.29 -10.36 -8.63
N VAL A 313 15.50 -10.77 -7.68
CA VAL A 313 14.85 -9.87 -6.71
C VAL A 313 15.45 -10.12 -5.34
N ILE A 314 15.83 -9.05 -4.63
CA ILE A 314 16.24 -9.12 -3.22
C ILE A 314 15.24 -8.33 -2.39
N GLN A 315 14.60 -8.98 -1.42
CA GLN A 315 13.75 -8.34 -0.44
C GLN A 315 14.53 -8.09 0.85
N VAL A 316 14.82 -6.82 1.15
CA VAL A 316 15.47 -6.40 2.41
C VAL A 316 14.41 -5.95 3.41
N GLY A 317 14.43 -6.56 4.58
CA GLY A 317 13.36 -6.50 5.57
C GLY A 317 12.24 -7.48 5.27
N ALA A 318 11.61 -8.02 6.31
CA ALA A 318 10.50 -8.94 6.15
C ALA A 318 9.33 -8.32 5.36
N PRO A 319 8.67 -9.07 4.48
CA PRO A 319 7.49 -8.58 3.78
C PRO A 319 6.36 -8.36 4.79
N LYS A 320 5.53 -7.35 4.56
CA LYS A 320 4.38 -7.08 5.44
C LYS A 320 3.13 -7.88 5.05
N ASN A 321 3.10 -8.42 3.84
CA ASN A 321 2.14 -9.43 3.39
C ASN A 321 2.74 -10.31 2.29
N VAL A 322 2.20 -11.52 2.15
CA VAL A 322 2.67 -12.55 1.21
C VAL A 322 2.33 -12.17 -0.22
N LYS A 323 1.16 -11.64 -0.46
CA LYS A 323 0.66 -11.19 -1.77
C LYS A 323 1.63 -10.20 -2.43
N ARG A 324 2.08 -9.21 -1.67
CA ARG A 324 3.05 -8.23 -2.17
C ARG A 324 4.42 -8.86 -2.42
N LEU A 325 4.84 -9.80 -1.57
CA LEU A 325 6.07 -10.56 -1.79
C LEU A 325 6.00 -11.31 -3.13
N VAL A 326 4.91 -12.01 -3.41
CA VAL A 326 4.69 -12.73 -4.67
C VAL A 326 4.72 -11.76 -5.87
N GLN A 327 4.11 -10.58 -5.75
CA GLN A 327 4.16 -9.54 -6.78
C GLN A 327 5.58 -9.06 -7.06
N ARG A 328 6.40 -8.85 -6.01
CA ARG A 328 7.81 -8.46 -6.11
C ARG A 328 8.66 -9.56 -6.74
N ILE A 329 8.50 -10.81 -6.29
CA ILE A 329 9.18 -11.97 -6.85
C ILE A 329 8.91 -12.09 -8.34
N GLY A 330 7.66 -11.89 -8.76
CA GLY A 330 7.25 -11.92 -10.17
C GLY A 330 7.86 -10.83 -11.04
N ARG A 331 8.70 -9.92 -10.49
CA ARG A 331 9.51 -8.99 -11.30
C ARG A 331 10.78 -9.64 -11.86
N ALA A 332 11.24 -10.74 -11.25
CA ALA A 332 12.38 -11.49 -11.77
C ALA A 332 11.93 -12.49 -12.84
N ASN A 333 12.76 -12.67 -13.89
CA ASN A 333 12.52 -13.61 -14.98
C ASN A 333 11.11 -13.50 -15.57
N HIS A 334 10.75 -12.31 -16.05
CA HIS A 334 9.42 -11.97 -16.60
C HIS A 334 9.05 -12.81 -17.85
N ARG A 335 9.40 -14.12 -17.83
CA ARG A 335 9.14 -15.10 -18.89
C ARG A 335 8.26 -16.22 -18.33
N TYR A 336 7.23 -16.58 -19.08
CA TYR A 336 6.22 -17.56 -18.66
C TYR A 336 6.79 -18.92 -18.19
N ASN A 337 7.90 -19.38 -18.76
CA ASN A 337 8.48 -20.70 -18.49
C ASN A 337 9.74 -20.67 -17.60
N ALA A 338 10.10 -19.52 -17.04
CA ALA A 338 11.28 -19.40 -16.18
C ALA A 338 10.85 -19.13 -14.72
N PRO A 339 11.40 -19.88 -13.73
CA PRO A 339 11.10 -19.61 -12.33
C PRO A 339 11.61 -18.21 -11.95
N SER A 340 10.78 -17.45 -11.27
CA SER A 340 11.21 -16.18 -10.66
C SER A 340 12.22 -16.46 -9.55
N ARG A 341 13.32 -15.69 -9.50
CA ARG A 341 14.39 -15.88 -8.53
C ARG A 341 14.39 -14.76 -7.50
N ALA A 342 14.29 -15.11 -6.21
CA ALA A 342 14.31 -14.11 -5.15
C ALA A 342 15.13 -14.54 -3.93
N ARG A 343 15.69 -13.56 -3.23
CA ARG A 343 16.41 -13.74 -1.97
C ARG A 343 15.89 -12.78 -0.93
N MET A 344 15.77 -13.27 0.31
CA MET A 344 15.28 -12.48 1.44
C MET A 344 16.40 -12.18 2.42
N VAL A 345 16.45 -10.94 2.88
CA VAL A 345 17.42 -10.45 3.86
C VAL A 345 16.64 -9.88 5.05
N PRO A 346 16.55 -10.59 6.20
CA PRO A 346 15.86 -10.06 7.38
C PRO A 346 16.62 -8.84 7.93
N ALA A 347 15.93 -7.85 8.43
CA ALA A 347 16.58 -6.67 9.00
C ALA A 347 17.05 -6.87 10.45
N ASN A 348 16.46 -7.84 11.15
CA ASN A 348 16.81 -8.23 12.53
C ASN A 348 16.49 -9.71 12.78
N ARG A 349 16.82 -10.21 13.97
CA ARG A 349 16.63 -11.64 14.31
C ARG A 349 15.17 -12.07 14.36
N PHE A 350 14.25 -11.21 14.75
CA PHE A 350 12.83 -11.53 14.74
C PHE A 350 12.31 -11.68 13.30
N GLU A 351 12.76 -10.83 12.40
CA GLU A 351 12.39 -10.89 11.00
C GLU A 351 12.87 -12.17 10.28
N VAL A 352 13.81 -12.94 10.87
CA VAL A 352 14.15 -14.29 10.38
C VAL A 352 12.90 -15.19 10.43
N ILE A 353 12.16 -15.15 11.54
CA ILE A 353 10.93 -15.94 11.71
C ILE A 353 9.86 -15.46 10.71
N GLU A 354 9.69 -14.14 10.56
CA GLU A 354 8.77 -13.56 9.58
C GLU A 354 9.10 -13.99 8.15
N CYS A 355 10.38 -13.92 7.78
CA CYS A 355 10.83 -14.32 6.44
C CYS A 355 10.55 -15.80 6.18
N ILE A 356 10.83 -16.69 7.15
CA ILE A 356 10.56 -18.13 7.02
C ILE A 356 9.06 -18.39 6.89
N ALA A 357 8.23 -17.75 7.73
CA ALA A 357 6.78 -17.85 7.64
C ALA A 357 6.25 -17.38 6.26
N ALA A 358 6.83 -16.30 5.72
CA ALA A 358 6.47 -15.81 4.39
C ALA A 358 6.94 -16.77 3.27
N LEU A 359 8.12 -17.39 3.40
CA LEU A 359 8.61 -18.42 2.46
C LEU A 359 7.70 -19.63 2.44
N GLU A 360 7.26 -20.12 3.61
CA GLU A 360 6.29 -21.22 3.70
C GLU A 360 4.96 -20.84 3.02
N ALA A 361 4.42 -19.64 3.30
CA ALA A 361 3.18 -19.17 2.71
C ALA A 361 3.25 -19.09 1.17
N VAL A 362 4.38 -18.60 0.61
CA VAL A 362 4.57 -18.56 -0.85
C VAL A 362 4.58 -19.98 -1.44
N ARG A 363 5.26 -20.94 -0.79
CA ARG A 363 5.32 -22.35 -1.26
C ARG A 363 3.96 -23.04 -1.18
N GLU A 364 3.16 -22.73 -0.16
CA GLU A 364 1.81 -23.26 0.04
C GLU A 364 0.76 -22.52 -0.79
N ARG A 365 1.14 -21.40 -1.44
CA ARG A 365 0.25 -20.49 -2.18
C ARG A 365 -0.86 -19.93 -1.32
N ASP A 366 -0.57 -19.77 -0.03
CA ASP A 366 -1.46 -19.15 0.95
C ASP A 366 -1.22 -17.63 0.95
N LEU A 367 -2.13 -16.92 0.30
CA LEU A 367 -2.03 -15.48 0.12
C LEU A 367 -2.88 -14.75 1.16
N ASP A 368 -2.50 -13.51 1.44
CA ASP A 368 -3.28 -12.68 2.34
C ASP A 368 -4.58 -12.21 1.68
N GLY A 369 -5.69 -12.17 2.42
CA GLY A 369 -6.96 -11.70 1.95
C GLY A 369 -7.80 -11.09 3.05
N ASP A 370 -7.68 -9.80 3.29
CA ASP A 370 -8.61 -9.10 4.17
C ASP A 370 -9.99 -8.99 3.49
N ALA A 371 -11.04 -9.35 4.22
CA ALA A 371 -12.42 -9.19 3.77
C ALA A 371 -12.70 -7.71 3.48
N ARG A 372 -13.16 -7.44 2.26
CA ARG A 372 -13.47 -6.07 1.84
C ARG A 372 -14.76 -5.57 2.49
N GLY A 373 -14.71 -4.38 3.08
CA GLY A 373 -15.90 -3.69 3.56
C GLY A 373 -16.74 -3.05 2.43
N PRO A 374 -17.94 -2.54 2.75
CA PRO A 374 -18.79 -1.81 1.82
C PRO A 374 -18.08 -0.56 1.28
N GLY A 375 -18.54 -0.08 0.11
CA GLY A 375 -18.01 1.11 -0.55
C GLY A 375 -18.13 2.36 0.33
N PRO A 376 -17.08 3.19 0.40
CA PRO A 376 -17.05 4.35 1.27
C PRO A 376 -17.95 5.48 0.78
N LEU A 377 -18.74 6.07 1.69
CA LEU A 377 -19.76 7.06 1.34
C LEU A 377 -19.17 8.41 0.91
N ASP A 378 -17.94 8.77 1.30
CA ASP A 378 -17.27 9.99 0.80
C ASP A 378 -16.95 9.92 -0.70
N VAL A 379 -16.60 8.72 -1.20
CA VAL A 379 -16.42 8.49 -2.65
C VAL A 379 -17.77 8.58 -3.37
N LEU A 380 -18.83 8.08 -2.77
CA LEU A 380 -20.19 8.21 -3.30
C LEU A 380 -20.63 9.69 -3.37
N CYS A 381 -20.38 10.47 -2.32
CA CYS A 381 -20.65 11.93 -2.32
C CYS A 381 -19.94 12.63 -3.48
N GLN A 382 -18.66 12.30 -3.73
CA GLN A 382 -17.91 12.82 -4.87
C GLN A 382 -18.55 12.40 -6.20
N HIS A 383 -18.95 11.13 -6.33
CA HIS A 383 -19.56 10.59 -7.53
C HIS A 383 -20.89 11.31 -7.87
N ILE A 384 -21.75 11.55 -6.88
CA ILE A 384 -23.00 12.31 -7.04
C ILE A 384 -22.73 13.72 -7.58
N LEU A 385 -21.75 14.44 -6.99
CA LEU A 385 -21.34 15.77 -7.44
C LEU A 385 -20.80 15.76 -8.87
N LEU A 386 -20.01 14.76 -9.24
CA LEU A 386 -19.45 14.63 -10.59
C LEU A 386 -20.53 14.25 -11.61
N THR A 387 -21.51 13.45 -11.22
CA THR A 387 -22.69 13.15 -12.06
C THR A 387 -23.50 14.41 -12.34
N ALA A 388 -23.72 15.26 -11.33
CA ALA A 388 -24.37 16.54 -11.51
C ALA A 388 -23.60 17.51 -12.44
N CYS A 389 -22.25 17.40 -12.49
CA CYS A 389 -21.44 18.14 -13.45
C CYS A 389 -21.65 17.69 -14.90
N ALA A 390 -21.99 16.42 -15.12
CA ALA A 390 -22.29 15.87 -16.45
C ALA A 390 -23.71 16.23 -16.96
N GLY A 391 -24.60 16.63 -16.07
CA GLY A 391 -25.96 17.03 -16.37
C GLY A 391 -26.94 16.71 -15.25
N PRO A 392 -28.21 17.11 -15.39
CA PRO A 392 -29.26 16.73 -14.44
C PRO A 392 -29.47 15.22 -14.42
N PHE A 393 -29.83 14.66 -13.27
CA PHE A 393 -30.06 13.24 -13.06
C PHE A 393 -31.29 13.00 -12.17
N ASP A 394 -31.94 11.86 -12.37
CA ASP A 394 -32.98 11.34 -11.50
C ASP A 394 -32.34 10.57 -10.33
N ALA A 395 -32.80 10.80 -9.09
CA ALA A 395 -32.20 10.20 -7.90
C ALA A 395 -32.40 8.69 -7.82
N ASP A 396 -33.56 8.19 -8.24
CA ASP A 396 -33.88 6.76 -8.21
C ASP A 396 -33.08 6.00 -9.28
N ALA A 397 -32.96 6.58 -10.46
CA ALA A 397 -32.12 6.04 -11.53
C ALA A 397 -30.64 6.00 -11.12
N LEU A 398 -30.12 7.07 -10.47
CA LEU A 398 -28.74 7.09 -9.97
C LEU A 398 -28.52 6.09 -8.83
N TYR A 399 -29.49 5.93 -7.91
CA TYR A 399 -29.43 4.92 -6.87
C TYR A 399 -29.34 3.51 -7.44
N ALA A 400 -30.17 3.18 -8.44
CA ALA A 400 -30.12 1.89 -9.13
C ALA A 400 -28.77 1.67 -9.84
N GLU A 401 -28.25 2.72 -10.51
CA GLU A 401 -26.92 2.70 -11.16
C GLU A 401 -25.83 2.43 -10.14
N VAL A 402 -25.78 3.16 -9.04
CA VAL A 402 -24.76 3.01 -7.97
C VAL A 402 -24.77 1.61 -7.38
N ARG A 403 -25.94 1.02 -7.12
CA ARG A 403 -26.05 -0.34 -6.60
C ARG A 403 -25.62 -1.43 -7.59
N SER A 404 -25.51 -1.13 -8.86
CA SER A 404 -24.90 -2.06 -9.82
C SER A 404 -23.38 -2.17 -9.70
N ALA A 405 -22.73 -1.24 -9.00
CA ALA A 405 -21.31 -1.33 -8.65
C ALA A 405 -21.12 -2.28 -7.46
N GLY A 406 -20.22 -3.27 -7.59
CA GLY A 406 -20.00 -4.30 -6.57
C GLY A 406 -19.83 -3.77 -5.15
N PRO A 407 -18.98 -2.76 -4.88
CA PRO A 407 -18.80 -2.19 -3.53
C PRO A 407 -20.07 -1.57 -2.92
N TYR A 408 -21.01 -1.16 -3.74
CA TYR A 408 -22.24 -0.47 -3.31
C TYR A 408 -23.51 -1.31 -3.49
N ARG A 409 -23.38 -2.61 -3.76
CA ARG A 409 -24.51 -3.51 -3.98
C ARG A 409 -25.53 -3.47 -2.84
N ASP A 410 -25.03 -3.43 -1.62
CA ASP A 410 -25.83 -3.46 -0.40
C ASP A 410 -26.08 -2.05 0.21
N LEU A 411 -25.83 -1.00 -0.60
CA LEU A 411 -26.09 0.38 -0.18
C LEU A 411 -27.55 0.58 0.19
N SER A 412 -27.80 1.05 1.42
CA SER A 412 -29.17 1.40 1.85
C SER A 412 -29.66 2.67 1.14
N ARG A 413 -31.00 2.76 1.00
CA ARG A 413 -31.61 4.00 0.46
C ARG A 413 -31.33 5.19 1.40
N ALA A 414 -31.34 4.96 2.69
CA ALA A 414 -31.08 6.02 3.67
C ALA A 414 -29.66 6.59 3.54
N ASP A 415 -28.64 5.73 3.40
CA ASP A 415 -27.26 6.20 3.21
C ASP A 415 -27.07 6.93 1.87
N PHE A 416 -27.76 6.49 0.81
CA PHE A 416 -27.77 7.20 -0.47
C PHE A 416 -28.40 8.58 -0.36
N ASP A 417 -29.55 8.68 0.31
CA ASP A 417 -30.26 9.95 0.53
C ASP A 417 -29.46 10.90 1.42
N ASP A 418 -28.75 10.37 2.43
CA ASP A 418 -27.80 11.14 3.24
C ASP A 418 -26.66 11.72 2.39
N CYS A 419 -26.08 10.89 1.49
CA CYS A 419 -25.04 11.33 0.55
C CYS A 419 -25.55 12.38 -0.44
N LEU A 420 -26.76 12.23 -0.95
CA LEU A 420 -27.40 13.20 -1.85
C LEU A 420 -27.68 14.52 -1.12
N ASN A 421 -28.23 14.46 0.09
CA ASN A 421 -28.48 15.65 0.91
C ASN A 421 -27.16 16.36 1.26
N PHE A 422 -26.13 15.62 1.65
CA PHE A 422 -24.80 16.18 1.89
C PHE A 422 -24.22 16.84 0.62
N ALA A 423 -24.30 16.17 -0.53
CA ALA A 423 -23.84 16.72 -1.80
C ALA A 423 -24.60 17.99 -2.19
N ALA A 424 -25.89 18.06 -1.86
CA ALA A 424 -26.75 19.21 -2.16
C ALA A 424 -26.48 20.39 -1.24
N THR A 425 -26.36 20.20 0.07
CA THR A 425 -26.43 21.27 1.08
C THR A 425 -25.26 21.32 2.05
N GLY A 426 -24.37 20.32 2.03
CA GLY A 426 -23.30 20.14 3.02
C GLY A 426 -23.76 19.53 4.35
N GLY A 427 -25.03 19.10 4.47
CA GLY A 427 -25.64 18.59 5.69
C GLY A 427 -26.31 19.68 6.56
N TYR A 428 -26.95 19.25 7.66
CA TYR A 428 -27.79 20.11 8.48
C TYR A 428 -27.07 21.36 9.00
N ALA A 429 -25.89 21.21 9.59
CA ALA A 429 -25.14 22.33 10.18
C ALA A 429 -24.61 23.33 9.14
N LEU A 430 -24.37 22.89 7.90
CA LEU A 430 -23.73 23.69 6.87
C LEU A 430 -24.70 24.30 5.85
N ARG A 431 -25.96 23.88 5.85
CA ARG A 431 -26.98 24.29 4.86
C ARG A 431 -27.26 25.80 4.83
N ALA A 432 -26.95 26.52 5.91
CA ALA A 432 -27.13 28.00 5.99
C ALA A 432 -26.11 28.76 5.13
N TYR A 433 -25.06 28.12 4.66
CA TYR A 433 -23.98 28.76 3.89
C TYR A 433 -24.11 28.48 2.39
N ASP A 434 -24.28 29.46 1.57
CA ASP A 434 -24.46 29.36 0.11
C ASP A 434 -23.37 28.56 -0.60
N ARG A 435 -22.14 28.64 -0.13
CA ARG A 435 -21.00 27.91 -0.74
C ARG A 435 -21.14 26.38 -0.73
N TRP A 436 -21.98 25.83 0.16
CA TRP A 436 -22.22 24.37 0.25
C TRP A 436 -23.55 23.96 -0.34
N GLN A 437 -24.40 24.93 -0.74
CA GLN A 437 -25.61 24.65 -1.51
C GLN A 437 -25.27 24.44 -2.99
N ARG A 438 -24.90 23.23 -3.35
CA ARG A 438 -24.32 22.90 -4.66
C ARG A 438 -25.32 22.31 -5.63
N LEU A 439 -26.23 21.48 -5.14
CA LEU A 439 -27.26 20.88 -5.95
C LEU A 439 -28.62 21.46 -5.63
N MET A 440 -29.48 21.45 -6.63
CA MET A 440 -30.90 21.82 -6.50
C MET A 440 -31.77 20.85 -7.26
N GLN A 441 -32.95 20.61 -6.74
CA GLN A 441 -33.98 19.81 -7.41
C GLN A 441 -34.87 20.70 -8.25
N ARG A 442 -35.11 20.27 -9.49
CA ARG A 442 -36.07 20.89 -10.42
C ARG A 442 -36.97 19.78 -10.97
N GLY A 443 -38.23 19.76 -10.52
CA GLY A 443 -39.08 18.58 -10.76
C GLY A 443 -38.49 17.32 -10.12
N ASN A 444 -38.34 16.26 -10.88
CA ASN A 444 -37.72 14.99 -10.40
C ASN A 444 -36.21 14.97 -10.61
N LEU A 445 -35.62 15.98 -11.23
CA LEU A 445 -34.19 15.98 -11.57
C LEU A 445 -33.38 16.83 -10.60
N TRP A 446 -32.27 16.28 -10.18
CA TRP A 446 -31.20 16.97 -9.44
C TRP A 446 -30.12 17.47 -10.38
N GLY A 447 -29.58 18.66 -10.14
CA GLY A 447 -28.52 19.24 -10.95
C GLY A 447 -27.75 20.30 -10.19
N LEU A 448 -26.66 20.81 -10.77
CA LEU A 448 -25.89 21.90 -10.17
C LEU A 448 -26.76 23.17 -10.03
N ARG A 449 -26.74 23.78 -8.85
CA ARG A 449 -27.37 25.11 -8.59
C ARG A 449 -26.69 26.20 -9.42
N ASP A 450 -25.35 26.21 -9.47
CA ASP A 450 -24.53 27.06 -10.31
C ASP A 450 -23.63 26.22 -11.23
N PRO A 451 -23.82 26.25 -12.56
CA PRO A 451 -23.01 25.53 -13.53
C PRO A 451 -21.49 25.85 -13.43
N ARG A 452 -21.13 27.05 -12.94
CA ARG A 452 -19.73 27.45 -12.75
C ARG A 452 -19.01 26.61 -11.70
N ALA A 453 -19.74 26.05 -10.71
CA ALA A 453 -19.19 25.13 -9.71
C ALA A 453 -18.59 23.87 -10.33
N ALA A 454 -19.02 23.45 -11.52
CA ALA A 454 -18.48 22.28 -12.21
C ALA A 454 -16.96 22.37 -12.43
N ARG A 455 -16.41 23.56 -12.67
CA ARG A 455 -14.96 23.75 -12.84
C ARG A 455 -14.21 23.41 -11.56
N ASP A 456 -14.67 23.92 -10.44
CA ASP A 456 -14.00 23.75 -9.14
C ASP A 456 -14.11 22.31 -8.65
N LEU A 457 -15.28 21.67 -8.85
CA LEU A 457 -15.48 20.26 -8.55
C LEU A 457 -14.55 19.38 -9.38
N ARG A 458 -14.42 19.62 -10.69
CA ARG A 458 -13.54 18.89 -11.60
C ARG A 458 -12.06 19.05 -11.27
N MET A 459 -11.63 20.16 -10.69
CA MET A 459 -10.26 20.36 -10.24
C MET A 459 -9.88 19.53 -9.00
N ASN A 460 -10.87 19.00 -8.28
CA ASN A 460 -10.70 18.26 -7.04
C ASN A 460 -11.17 16.79 -7.13
N VAL A 461 -11.18 16.23 -8.34
CA VAL A 461 -11.53 14.84 -8.57
C VAL A 461 -10.44 13.91 -8.09
N GLY A 462 -10.84 12.80 -7.48
CA GLY A 462 -9.97 11.69 -7.08
C GLY A 462 -10.02 11.42 -5.59
N THR A 463 -9.49 10.28 -5.23
CA THR A 463 -9.49 9.75 -3.86
C THR A 463 -8.09 9.74 -3.24
N ILE A 464 -7.07 10.17 -3.98
CA ILE A 464 -5.70 10.30 -3.48
C ILE A 464 -5.56 11.63 -2.76
N VAL A 465 -5.53 11.59 -1.44
CA VAL A 465 -5.15 12.74 -0.63
C VAL A 465 -3.65 12.69 -0.42
N GLU A 466 -2.92 13.49 -1.19
CA GLU A 466 -1.47 13.58 -1.07
C GLU A 466 -1.06 14.08 0.31
N ALA A 467 0.00 13.47 0.89
CA ALA A 467 0.71 14.04 2.02
C ALA A 467 1.24 15.45 1.67
N GLU A 468 1.37 16.28 2.67
CA GLU A 468 1.91 17.64 2.49
C GLU A 468 3.41 17.55 2.24
N MET A 469 3.79 17.62 0.97
CA MET A 469 5.17 17.51 0.52
C MET A 469 5.75 18.87 0.17
N THR A 470 6.99 19.08 0.58
CA THR A 470 7.78 20.28 0.29
C THR A 470 8.92 19.91 -0.66
N LYS A 471 9.08 20.63 -1.74
CA LYS A 471 10.15 20.42 -2.73
C LYS A 471 11.51 20.71 -2.13
N VAL A 472 12.52 19.89 -2.48
CA VAL A 472 13.92 20.08 -2.10
C VAL A 472 14.71 20.46 -3.35
N ARG A 473 15.38 21.62 -3.32
CA ARG A 473 16.08 22.20 -4.47
C ARG A 473 17.49 22.65 -4.09
N TRP A 474 18.42 22.49 -5.00
CA TRP A 474 19.74 23.12 -4.86
C TRP A 474 19.63 24.64 -4.82
N LYS A 475 20.25 25.28 -3.81
CA LYS A 475 20.34 26.74 -3.69
C LYS A 475 21.10 27.35 -4.87
N ARG A 476 22.15 26.69 -5.35
CA ARG A 476 22.89 27.06 -6.58
C ARG A 476 22.48 26.14 -7.71
N GLY A 477 22.09 26.70 -8.84
CA GLY A 477 21.68 25.95 -10.03
C GLY A 477 20.22 25.53 -10.08
N GLY A 478 19.44 25.63 -8.97
CA GLY A 478 17.98 25.46 -8.96
C GLY A 478 17.44 24.05 -9.25
N GLY A 479 18.30 23.03 -9.38
CA GLY A 479 17.89 21.65 -9.71
C GLY A 479 17.07 21.03 -8.58
N LEU A 480 15.95 20.38 -8.94
CA LEU A 480 15.09 19.65 -8.02
C LEU A 480 15.74 18.32 -7.66
N LEU A 481 15.84 18.02 -6.34
CA LEU A 481 16.36 16.74 -5.83
C LEU A 481 15.24 15.75 -5.54
N GLY A 482 14.12 16.25 -5.00
CA GLY A 482 13.01 15.42 -4.55
C GLY A 482 12.04 16.22 -3.70
N GLU A 483 11.32 15.50 -2.84
CA GLU A 483 10.34 16.08 -1.93
C GLU A 483 10.48 15.43 -0.54
N VAL A 484 10.24 16.24 0.50
CA VAL A 484 10.17 15.82 1.91
C VAL A 484 8.83 16.26 2.51
N GLU A 485 8.38 15.62 3.57
CA GLU A 485 7.16 16.06 4.25
C GLU A 485 7.32 17.47 4.85
N GLU A 486 6.25 18.27 4.79
CA GLU A 486 6.23 19.64 5.34
C GLU A 486 6.56 19.66 6.83
N SER A 487 6.11 18.64 7.58
CA SER A 487 6.41 18.43 9.00
C SER A 487 7.91 18.26 9.26
N PHE A 488 8.58 17.45 8.44
CA PHE A 488 10.03 17.26 8.50
C PHE A 488 10.75 18.55 8.11
N ALA A 489 10.35 19.20 7.02
CA ALA A 489 10.92 20.48 6.61
C ALA A 489 10.81 21.56 7.68
N ALA A 490 9.69 21.59 8.43
CA ALA A 490 9.47 22.51 9.55
C ALA A 490 10.33 22.22 10.79
N SER A 491 10.83 20.99 10.92
CA SER A 491 11.73 20.60 12.05
C SER A 491 13.20 20.88 11.79
N LEU A 492 13.56 21.28 10.56
CA LEU A 492 14.95 21.55 10.19
C LEU A 492 15.39 22.95 10.65
N VAL A 493 16.63 23.02 11.14
CA VAL A 493 17.31 24.26 11.49
C VAL A 493 18.43 24.52 10.47
N PRO A 494 18.68 25.80 10.04
CA PRO A 494 19.77 26.11 9.11
C PRO A 494 21.11 25.50 9.58
N GLY A 495 21.76 24.74 8.66
CA GLY A 495 22.98 23.98 8.96
C GLY A 495 22.75 22.50 9.24
N ASP A 496 21.52 22.04 9.46
CA ASP A 496 21.20 20.62 9.56
C ASP A 496 21.54 19.88 8.28
N SER A 497 22.07 18.69 8.41
CA SER A 497 22.32 17.80 7.28
C SER A 497 21.27 16.69 7.24
N PHE A 498 20.73 16.41 6.06
CA PHE A 498 19.78 15.32 5.89
C PHE A 498 19.98 14.58 4.56
N LEU A 499 19.39 13.40 4.48
CA LEU A 499 19.51 12.51 3.32
C LEU A 499 18.29 12.67 2.42
N THR A 500 18.52 12.89 1.12
CA THR A 500 17.48 12.94 0.10
C THR A 500 18.05 12.66 -1.29
N GLY A 501 17.39 11.83 -2.08
CA GLY A 501 17.82 11.48 -3.45
C GLY A 501 19.19 10.81 -3.50
N GLY A 502 19.54 10.00 -2.49
CA GLY A 502 20.85 9.37 -2.38
C GLY A 502 22.00 10.33 -2.03
N LYS A 503 21.71 11.57 -1.61
CA LYS A 503 22.74 12.59 -1.31
C LYS A 503 22.54 13.18 0.07
N ILE A 504 23.66 13.38 0.78
CA ILE A 504 23.66 14.14 2.03
C ILE A 504 23.71 15.63 1.69
N VAL A 505 22.70 16.36 2.13
CA VAL A 505 22.54 17.79 1.84
C VAL A 505 22.45 18.58 3.14
N ARG A 506 22.87 19.83 3.11
CA ARG A 506 22.74 20.76 4.22
C ARG A 506 21.54 21.68 3.96
N TYR A 507 20.65 21.77 4.96
CA TYR A 507 19.52 22.69 4.94
C TYR A 507 20.01 24.13 5.09
N GLU A 508 19.60 24.99 4.18
CA GLU A 508 19.94 26.42 4.15
C GLU A 508 18.76 27.27 4.57
N ALA A 509 17.59 27.08 3.93
CA ALA A 509 16.38 27.84 4.21
C ALA A 509 15.11 27.16 3.66
N LEU A 510 13.96 27.54 4.20
CA LEU A 510 12.64 27.25 3.63
C LEU A 510 12.08 28.55 3.04
N ARG A 511 11.91 28.60 1.71
CA ARG A 511 11.36 29.77 0.99
C ARG A 511 10.23 29.32 0.09
N GLU A 512 9.08 29.98 0.16
CA GLU A 512 7.91 29.68 -0.70
C GLU A 512 7.55 28.19 -0.76
N LEU A 513 7.58 27.49 0.37
CA LEU A 513 7.37 26.03 0.46
C LEU A 513 8.40 25.19 -0.34
N VAL A 514 9.62 25.72 -0.50
CA VAL A 514 10.75 25.00 -1.10
C VAL A 514 11.91 24.98 -0.11
N VAL A 515 12.42 23.80 0.20
CA VAL A 515 13.62 23.58 0.99
C VAL A 515 14.84 23.83 0.10
N GLU A 516 15.61 24.87 0.40
CA GLU A 516 16.88 25.15 -0.27
C GLU A 516 18.03 24.43 0.45
N VAL A 517 18.86 23.74 -0.34
CA VAL A 517 19.95 22.94 0.20
C VAL A 517 21.27 23.18 -0.53
N SER A 518 22.39 22.89 0.16
CA SER A 518 23.75 22.84 -0.39
C SER A 518 24.39 21.47 -0.13
N PRO A 519 25.50 21.09 -0.79
CA PRO A 519 26.23 19.88 -0.47
C PRO A 519 26.70 19.90 1.00
N SER A 520 26.58 18.77 1.71
CA SER A 520 27.03 18.65 3.10
C SER A 520 28.30 17.81 3.18
N PRO A 521 29.32 18.26 3.93
CA PRO A 521 30.50 17.46 4.24
C PRO A 521 30.28 16.47 5.41
N ARG A 522 29.15 16.58 6.13
CA ARG A 522 28.86 15.72 7.29
C ARG A 522 28.54 14.30 6.87
N LYS A 523 29.06 13.31 7.61
CA LYS A 523 28.82 11.89 7.36
C LYS A 523 27.55 11.35 8.03
N GLU A 524 26.97 12.08 8.98
CA GLU A 524 25.78 11.69 9.76
C GLU A 524 24.61 12.64 9.47
N PRO A 525 23.75 12.32 8.51
CA PRO A 525 22.59 13.13 8.18
C PRO A 525 21.38 12.82 9.09
N LYS A 526 20.51 13.80 9.34
CA LYS A 526 19.16 13.55 9.79
C LYS A 526 18.43 12.73 8.72
N ILE A 527 17.60 11.80 9.16
CA ILE A 527 16.79 10.99 8.24
C ILE A 527 15.45 11.70 8.04
N ALA A 528 15.06 11.91 6.80
CA ALA A 528 13.72 12.40 6.50
C ALA A 528 12.70 11.36 6.99
N VAL A 529 11.95 11.71 8.02
CA VAL A 529 10.85 10.89 8.51
C VAL A 529 9.64 11.16 7.64
N PHE A 530 9.14 10.13 7.00
CA PHE A 530 7.88 10.17 6.28
C PHE A 530 6.80 9.62 7.22
N THR A 531 5.87 10.47 7.64
CA THR A 531 4.73 10.11 8.51
C THR A 531 3.65 9.33 7.77
N GLY A 532 3.97 8.74 6.61
CA GLY A 532 3.09 7.82 5.91
C GLY A 532 2.68 6.67 6.84
N VAL A 533 1.45 6.19 6.67
CA VAL A 533 0.96 5.00 7.37
C VAL A 533 1.94 3.86 7.12
N ARG A 534 2.53 3.30 8.20
CA ARG A 534 3.28 2.04 8.08
C ARG A 534 2.34 1.02 7.47
N MET A 535 2.81 0.29 6.48
CA MET A 535 2.02 -0.80 5.92
C MET A 535 1.78 -1.81 7.04
N PRO A 536 0.53 -2.09 7.40
CA PRO A 536 0.23 -3.06 8.44
C PRO A 536 0.67 -4.45 7.96
N MET A 537 1.11 -5.29 8.90
CA MET A 537 1.26 -6.70 8.63
C MET A 537 -0.12 -7.33 8.44
N SER A 538 -0.23 -8.25 7.49
CA SER A 538 -1.46 -9.03 7.30
C SER A 538 -1.76 -9.91 8.51
N ALA A 539 -3.03 -10.20 8.71
CA ALA A 539 -3.47 -11.11 9.78
C ALA A 539 -2.92 -12.53 9.54
N GLU A 540 -2.98 -13.00 8.30
CA GLU A 540 -2.54 -14.33 7.89
C GLU A 540 -1.05 -14.54 8.19
N LEU A 541 -0.19 -13.61 7.75
CA LEU A 541 1.25 -13.71 8.02
C LEU A 541 1.55 -13.63 9.51
N SER A 542 0.85 -12.76 10.25
CA SER A 542 0.97 -12.65 11.70
C SER A 542 0.58 -13.96 12.42
N HIS A 543 -0.49 -14.63 11.96
CA HIS A 543 -0.93 -15.92 12.48
C HIS A 543 0.06 -17.05 12.17
N ARG A 544 0.65 -17.04 10.98
CA ARG A 544 1.71 -18.00 10.63
C ARG A 544 2.95 -17.84 11.50
N VAL A 545 3.37 -16.59 11.76
CA VAL A 545 4.48 -16.30 12.68
C VAL A 545 4.15 -16.80 14.09
N LEU A 546 2.95 -16.53 14.60
CA LEU A 546 2.48 -17.03 15.90
C LEU A 546 2.46 -18.56 15.96
N SER A 547 1.97 -19.21 14.90
CA SER A 547 1.91 -20.67 14.82
C SER A 547 3.31 -21.29 14.76
N LEU A 548 4.25 -20.66 14.05
CA LEU A 548 5.63 -21.12 13.97
C LEU A 548 6.36 -20.98 15.30
N ILE A 549 6.20 -19.85 16.01
CA ILE A 549 6.76 -19.64 17.34
C ILE A 549 6.14 -20.60 18.37
N GLY A 550 4.83 -20.79 18.32
CA GLY A 550 4.06 -21.54 19.32
C GLY A 550 4.15 -23.04 19.22
N ASP A 551 4.75 -23.59 18.15
CA ASP A 551 4.90 -25.03 17.93
C ASP A 551 6.37 -25.45 17.87
N PRO A 552 6.95 -25.91 19.00
CA PRO A 552 8.35 -26.36 19.04
C PRO A 552 8.71 -27.47 18.04
N SER A 553 7.74 -28.27 17.60
CA SER A 553 7.98 -29.33 16.61
C SER A 553 8.32 -28.78 15.20
N ARG A 554 7.93 -27.53 14.93
CA ARG A 554 8.20 -26.83 13.68
C ARG A 554 9.53 -26.05 13.70
N TRP A 555 10.22 -25.93 14.83
CA TRP A 555 11.43 -25.10 14.93
C TRP A 555 12.61 -25.65 14.12
N GLU A 556 12.54 -26.87 13.62
CA GLU A 556 13.59 -27.41 12.75
C GLU A 556 13.81 -26.60 11.47
N VAL A 557 12.78 -25.90 10.97
CA VAL A 557 12.90 -25.01 9.81
C VAL A 557 13.61 -23.69 10.14
N LEU A 558 13.75 -23.35 11.43
CA LEU A 558 14.42 -22.14 11.88
C LEU A 558 15.94 -22.34 11.98
N PRO A 559 16.76 -21.33 11.70
CA PRO A 559 18.18 -21.34 11.99
C PRO A 559 18.47 -21.65 13.46
N ARG A 560 19.57 -22.33 13.73
CA ARG A 560 19.94 -22.73 15.09
C ARG A 560 19.90 -21.60 16.12
N PRO A 561 20.46 -20.41 15.87
CA PRO A 561 20.42 -19.31 16.86
C PRO A 561 19.00 -18.84 17.18
N THR A 562 18.09 -18.92 16.22
CA THR A 562 16.67 -18.58 16.44
C THR A 562 15.98 -19.66 17.28
N ARG A 563 16.29 -20.95 17.04
CA ARG A 563 15.78 -22.05 17.87
C ARG A 563 16.28 -21.95 19.32
N ASP A 564 17.58 -21.67 19.49
CA ASP A 564 18.19 -21.52 20.81
C ASP A 564 17.55 -20.35 21.57
N TRP A 565 17.27 -19.24 20.88
CA TRP A 565 16.56 -18.08 21.43
C TRP A 565 15.13 -18.42 21.89
N LEU A 566 14.34 -19.11 21.06
CA LEU A 566 12.99 -19.53 21.44
C LEU A 566 13.00 -20.59 22.53
N SER A 567 13.98 -21.49 22.54
CA SER A 567 14.17 -22.48 23.60
C SER A 567 14.48 -21.83 24.94
N LEU A 568 15.32 -20.79 24.94
CA LEU A 568 15.61 -20.00 26.14
C LEU A 568 14.36 -19.26 26.62
N GLN A 569 13.58 -18.67 25.72
CA GLN A 569 12.29 -18.04 26.07
C GLN A 569 11.35 -19.04 26.76
N ALA A 570 11.23 -20.24 26.22
CA ALA A 570 10.41 -21.30 26.80
C ALA A 570 10.87 -21.76 28.20
N GLN A 571 12.17 -21.65 28.48
CA GLN A 571 12.75 -21.98 29.78
C GLN A 571 12.53 -20.85 30.81
N VAL A 572 12.67 -19.59 30.39
CA VAL A 572 12.56 -18.42 31.26
C VAL A 572 11.09 -18.06 31.54
N SER A 573 10.23 -18.25 30.54
CA SER A 573 8.81 -17.86 30.62
C SER A 573 7.96 -18.85 29.82
N ALA A 574 7.32 -18.36 28.77
CA ALA A 574 6.59 -19.15 27.78
C ALA A 574 6.85 -18.56 26.39
N VAL A 575 6.53 -19.33 25.33
CA VAL A 575 6.44 -18.79 23.97
C VAL A 575 4.99 -18.45 23.65
N PRO A 576 4.73 -17.33 22.92
CA PRO A 576 3.41 -17.03 22.40
C PRO A 576 2.88 -18.18 21.54
N ARG A 577 1.61 -18.53 21.69
CA ARG A 577 0.99 -19.64 20.92
C ARG A 577 -0.48 -19.35 20.61
N PRO A 578 -1.04 -19.93 19.54
CA PRO A 578 -2.46 -19.83 19.26
C PRO A 578 -3.34 -20.21 20.44
N GLY A 579 -4.47 -19.53 20.63
CA GLY A 579 -5.40 -19.76 21.73
C GLY A 579 -5.01 -19.14 23.08
N THR A 580 -3.82 -18.49 23.16
CA THR A 580 -3.31 -17.95 24.43
C THR A 580 -2.76 -16.54 24.21
N LEU A 581 -3.17 -15.59 25.02
CA LEU A 581 -2.56 -14.28 25.11
C LEU A 581 -1.48 -14.30 26.18
N LEU A 582 -0.23 -14.33 25.78
CA LEU A 582 0.90 -14.25 26.70
C LEU A 582 1.14 -12.79 27.12
N ALA A 583 1.29 -12.57 28.42
CA ALA A 583 1.73 -11.31 28.98
C ALA A 583 2.81 -11.56 30.05
N GLU A 584 3.82 -10.70 30.12
CA GLU A 584 4.96 -10.81 31.02
C GLU A 584 5.17 -9.51 31.75
N THR A 585 5.12 -9.53 33.10
CA THR A 585 5.46 -8.38 33.93
C THR A 585 6.81 -8.62 34.58
N PHE A 586 7.76 -7.66 34.44
CA PHE A 586 9.12 -7.77 34.96
C PHE A 586 9.69 -6.40 35.36
N PRO A 587 10.63 -6.37 36.33
CA PRO A 587 11.35 -5.16 36.72
C PRO A 587 12.54 -4.92 35.78
N HIS A 588 12.81 -3.64 35.46
CA HIS A 588 14.05 -3.24 34.78
C HIS A 588 14.37 -1.78 35.10
N MET A 589 15.61 -1.46 35.49
CA MET A 589 16.09 -0.09 35.79
C MET A 589 15.16 0.71 36.72
N GLY A 590 14.67 0.09 37.79
CA GLY A 590 13.81 0.76 38.80
C GLY A 590 12.38 1.04 38.32
N ARG A 591 11.96 0.44 37.22
CA ARG A 591 10.59 0.52 36.67
C ARG A 591 10.03 -0.86 36.43
N TRP A 592 8.72 -0.94 36.37
CA TRP A 592 8.02 -2.16 35.97
C TRP A 592 7.68 -2.08 34.48
N HIS A 593 7.74 -3.21 33.83
CA HIS A 593 7.39 -3.36 32.41
C HIS A 593 6.39 -4.48 32.27
N ILE A 594 5.42 -4.28 31.36
CA ILE A 594 4.56 -5.36 30.92
C ILE A 594 4.63 -5.49 29.39
N ALA A 595 5.00 -6.68 28.91
CA ALA A 595 4.96 -7.05 27.52
C ALA A 595 3.71 -7.90 27.23
N VAL A 596 2.92 -7.53 26.24
CA VAL A 596 1.72 -8.28 25.80
C VAL A 596 1.92 -8.71 24.36
N TYR A 597 1.88 -10.01 24.09
CA TYR A 597 2.16 -10.58 22.78
C TYR A 597 0.86 -10.89 22.02
N GLY A 598 0.30 -9.87 21.35
CA GLY A 598 -1.04 -9.94 20.75
C GLY A 598 -1.05 -10.38 19.29
N PHE A 599 0.02 -10.18 18.51
CA PHE A 599 0.08 -10.51 17.08
C PHE A 599 -1.09 -9.94 16.26
N ALA A 600 -1.51 -8.72 16.59
CA ALA A 600 -2.68 -8.07 15.99
C ALA A 600 -2.32 -6.97 14.95
N GLY A 601 -1.02 -6.80 14.68
CA GLY A 601 -0.52 -5.73 13.81
C GLY A 601 -0.30 -4.41 14.56
N HIS A 602 0.60 -3.57 14.03
CA HIS A 602 1.08 -2.37 14.72
C HIS A 602 -0.04 -1.42 15.15
N ASN A 603 -1.03 -1.16 14.30
CA ASN A 603 -2.12 -0.21 14.60
C ASN A 603 -3.01 -0.70 15.75
N ALA A 604 -3.39 -1.97 15.72
CA ALA A 604 -4.16 -2.59 16.80
C ALA A 604 -3.36 -2.60 18.12
N MET A 605 -2.07 -2.99 18.07
CA MET A 605 -1.20 -3.00 19.25
C MET A 605 -0.94 -1.58 19.79
N GLN A 606 -0.84 -0.58 18.93
CA GLN A 606 -0.73 0.83 19.33
C GLN A 606 -2.02 1.32 20.02
N THR A 607 -3.16 1.00 19.47
CA THR A 607 -4.46 1.34 20.07
C THR A 607 -4.66 0.64 21.41
N LEU A 608 -4.32 -0.64 21.48
CA LEU A 608 -4.37 -1.39 22.75
C LEU A 608 -3.43 -0.75 23.79
N GLY A 609 -2.24 -0.30 23.40
CA GLY A 609 -1.29 0.40 24.27
C GLY A 609 -1.87 1.69 24.86
N LEU A 610 -2.57 2.48 24.06
CA LEU A 610 -3.26 3.68 24.52
C LEU A 610 -4.38 3.36 25.50
N LEU A 611 -5.22 2.37 25.18
CA LEU A 611 -6.34 1.98 26.02
C LEU A 611 -5.89 1.36 27.34
N LEU A 612 -4.87 0.48 27.30
CA LEU A 612 -4.29 -0.11 28.50
C LEU A 612 -3.58 0.91 29.38
N THR A 613 -2.82 1.85 28.81
CA THR A 613 -2.20 2.92 29.64
C THR A 613 -3.25 3.77 30.34
N ARG A 614 -4.37 4.07 29.69
CA ARG A 614 -5.49 4.76 30.35
C ARG A 614 -6.10 3.91 31.47
N ALA A 615 -6.39 2.63 31.21
CA ALA A 615 -6.95 1.73 32.23
C ALA A 615 -5.96 1.55 33.43
N MET A 616 -4.67 1.51 33.16
CA MET A 616 -3.62 1.48 34.18
C MET A 616 -3.58 2.77 35.02
N GLU A 617 -3.75 3.94 34.37
CA GLU A 617 -3.82 5.23 35.07
C GLU A 617 -5.03 5.31 35.98
N GLU A 618 -6.22 4.92 35.47
CA GLU A 618 -7.45 4.84 36.24
C GLU A 618 -7.36 3.84 37.44
N SER A 619 -6.50 2.83 37.29
CA SER A 619 -6.19 1.84 38.33
C SER A 619 -5.05 2.24 39.27
N GLY A 620 -4.44 3.42 39.10
CA GLY A 620 -3.38 3.93 39.95
C GLY A 620 -2.01 3.28 39.76
N LEU A 621 -1.77 2.58 38.62
CA LEU A 621 -0.52 1.88 38.33
C LEU A 621 0.61 2.78 37.78
N GLY A 622 0.32 4.05 37.54
CA GLY A 622 1.30 5.07 37.09
C GLY A 622 2.04 4.72 35.81
N PRO A 623 1.34 4.52 34.68
CA PRO A 623 1.99 4.25 33.40
C PRO A 623 2.81 5.46 32.96
N LEU A 624 4.03 5.22 32.44
CA LEU A 624 4.96 6.25 32.00
C LEU A 624 5.06 6.34 30.48
N GLY A 625 4.62 5.30 29.77
CA GLY A 625 4.61 5.25 28.33
C GLY A 625 4.52 3.84 27.79
N PHE A 626 4.46 3.72 26.48
CA PHE A 626 4.43 2.42 25.80
C PHE A 626 5.12 2.46 24.44
N SER A 627 5.47 1.29 23.93
CA SER A 627 5.94 1.05 22.57
C SER A 627 5.23 -0.17 21.99
N SER A 628 4.95 -0.17 20.69
CA SER A 628 4.28 -1.26 20.01
C SER A 628 5.01 -1.68 18.74
N THR A 629 4.93 -2.98 18.44
CA THR A 629 5.34 -3.59 17.17
C THR A 629 4.12 -4.21 16.50
N ASP A 630 4.30 -4.93 15.39
CA ASP A 630 3.23 -5.71 14.79
C ASP A 630 2.76 -6.88 15.69
N TYR A 631 3.60 -7.32 16.63
CA TYR A 631 3.45 -8.55 17.41
C TYR A 631 3.20 -8.33 18.89
N ALA A 632 3.75 -7.24 19.42
CA ALA A 632 3.77 -7.03 20.86
C ALA A 632 3.60 -5.56 21.25
N LEU A 633 3.09 -5.38 22.44
CA LEU A 633 2.99 -4.12 23.15
C LEU A 633 3.86 -4.20 24.41
N LEU A 634 4.65 -3.17 24.65
CA LEU A 634 5.45 -3.01 25.86
C LEU A 634 5.02 -1.71 26.55
N ILE A 635 4.58 -1.78 27.80
CA ILE A 635 4.24 -0.62 28.63
C ILE A 635 5.21 -0.58 29.81
N TRP A 636 5.65 0.60 30.23
CA TRP A 636 6.42 0.79 31.45
C TRP A 636 5.70 1.69 32.42
N SER A 637 5.78 1.33 33.72
CA SER A 637 5.00 1.95 34.79
C SER A 637 5.79 2.05 36.09
N LEU A 638 5.25 2.80 37.05
CA LEU A 638 5.82 2.90 38.41
C LEU A 638 5.52 1.66 39.24
N ASP A 639 4.32 1.10 39.09
CA ASP A 639 3.87 -0.08 39.81
C ASP A 639 3.67 -1.27 38.88
N PRO A 640 3.81 -2.53 39.40
CA PRO A 640 3.64 -3.72 38.58
C PRO A 640 2.19 -4.00 38.27
N VAL A 641 1.90 -4.44 37.05
CA VAL A 641 0.61 -5.06 36.70
C VAL A 641 0.61 -6.48 37.29
N ARG A 642 -0.14 -6.71 38.34
CA ARG A 642 -0.26 -8.02 38.97
C ARG A 642 -1.36 -8.87 38.35
N ASP A 643 -2.43 -8.24 37.91
CA ASP A 643 -3.54 -8.85 37.21
C ASP A 643 -3.91 -8.01 36.00
N LEU A 644 -3.75 -8.59 34.79
CA LEU A 644 -4.05 -7.93 33.53
C LEU A 644 -5.51 -8.12 33.11
N ALA A 645 -6.21 -9.17 33.59
CA ALA A 645 -7.55 -9.50 33.14
C ALA A 645 -8.57 -8.36 33.28
N PRO A 646 -8.64 -7.61 34.39
CA PRO A 646 -9.57 -6.49 34.53
C PRO A 646 -9.26 -5.30 33.59
N LEU A 647 -8.01 -5.18 33.15
CA LEU A 647 -7.59 -4.12 32.22
C LEU A 647 -7.92 -4.46 30.76
N LEU A 648 -8.13 -5.75 30.45
CA LEU A 648 -8.52 -6.24 29.12
C LEU A 648 -10.04 -6.42 28.98
N ASP A 649 -10.83 -5.92 29.92
CA ASP A 649 -12.29 -5.97 29.86
C ASP A 649 -12.77 -5.23 28.58
N ARG A 650 -13.51 -5.96 27.73
CA ARG A 650 -13.91 -5.47 26.40
C ARG A 650 -14.80 -4.24 26.45
N ASP A 651 -15.72 -4.19 27.39
CA ASP A 651 -16.66 -3.07 27.49
C ASP A 651 -15.95 -1.81 27.98
N LYS A 652 -14.98 -1.95 28.90
CA LYS A 652 -14.12 -0.85 29.33
C LYS A 652 -13.21 -0.36 28.19
N LEU A 653 -12.59 -1.26 27.43
CA LEU A 653 -11.78 -0.91 26.28
C LEU A 653 -12.60 -0.17 25.22
N ARG A 654 -13.82 -0.63 24.94
CA ARG A 654 -14.75 0.02 23.99
C ARG A 654 -15.20 1.41 24.47
N ALA A 655 -15.59 1.54 25.74
CA ALA A 655 -15.96 2.82 26.33
C ALA A 655 -14.78 3.81 26.28
N GLY A 656 -13.58 3.35 26.67
CA GLY A 656 -12.35 4.13 26.61
C GLY A 656 -11.98 4.58 25.18
N LEU A 657 -12.26 3.75 24.18
CA LEU A 657 -12.04 4.08 22.77
C LEU A 657 -12.91 5.26 22.32
N GLY A 658 -14.21 5.27 22.67
CA GLY A 658 -15.14 6.34 22.29
C GLY A 658 -14.67 7.71 22.76
N ASP A 659 -14.30 7.80 24.03
CA ASP A 659 -13.81 9.04 24.65
C ASP A 659 -12.46 9.49 24.07
N TRP A 660 -11.56 8.52 23.84
CA TRP A 660 -10.24 8.82 23.25
C TRP A 660 -10.35 9.31 21.80
N LEU A 661 -11.17 8.64 20.97
CA LEU A 661 -11.40 9.06 19.59
C LEU A 661 -11.96 10.49 19.55
N ALA A 662 -12.85 10.81 20.45
CA ALA A 662 -13.49 12.12 20.50
C ALA A 662 -12.49 13.30 20.60
N GLY A 663 -11.35 13.13 21.26
CA GLY A 663 -10.33 14.16 21.47
C GLY A 663 -9.07 14.07 20.60
N ASN A 664 -8.93 13.03 19.77
CA ASN A 664 -7.65 12.69 19.17
C ASN A 664 -7.37 13.36 17.81
N ALA A 665 -6.10 13.72 17.59
CA ALA A 665 -5.60 14.25 16.32
C ALA A 665 -5.77 13.26 15.14
N VAL A 666 -5.87 11.96 15.41
CA VAL A 666 -6.13 10.92 14.42
C VAL A 666 -7.48 11.15 13.72
N MET A 667 -8.53 11.44 14.50
CA MET A 667 -9.85 11.73 13.95
C MET A 667 -9.85 12.99 13.07
N LYS A 668 -9.18 14.05 13.50
CA LYS A 668 -9.04 15.28 12.69
C LYS A 668 -8.30 15.01 11.37
N ARG A 669 -7.23 14.19 11.41
CA ARG A 669 -6.49 13.78 10.22
C ARG A 669 -7.35 12.94 9.27
N THR A 670 -8.09 11.97 9.79
CA THR A 670 -9.00 11.15 8.98
C THR A 670 -10.13 12.01 8.41
N PHE A 671 -10.74 12.88 9.23
CA PHE A 671 -11.77 13.82 8.78
C PHE A 671 -11.28 14.74 7.65
N LYS A 672 -10.04 15.20 7.70
CA LYS A 672 -9.43 15.98 6.61
C LYS A 672 -9.48 15.21 5.29
N ASN A 673 -9.12 13.94 5.29
CA ASN A 673 -9.15 13.10 4.08
C ASN A 673 -10.59 12.91 3.57
N VAL A 674 -11.51 12.57 4.47
CA VAL A 674 -12.94 12.40 4.16
C VAL A 674 -13.53 13.71 3.61
N ALA A 675 -13.23 14.85 4.23
CA ALA A 675 -13.72 16.17 3.80
C ALA A 675 -13.20 16.58 2.41
N ILE A 676 -11.98 16.21 2.07
CA ILE A 676 -11.39 16.45 0.75
C ILE A 676 -12.03 15.55 -0.30
N ILE A 677 -12.10 14.23 -0.04
CA ILE A 677 -12.65 13.24 -0.98
C ILE A 677 -14.14 13.53 -1.24
N SER A 678 -14.94 13.77 -0.21
CA SER A 678 -16.36 14.11 -0.35
C SER A 678 -16.62 15.45 -1.04
N GLY A 679 -15.56 16.23 -1.29
CA GLY A 679 -15.64 17.54 -1.90
C GLY A 679 -16.09 18.66 -0.95
N LEU A 680 -16.18 18.43 0.37
CA LEU A 680 -16.48 19.53 1.31
C LEU A 680 -15.40 20.60 1.28
N ILE A 681 -14.13 20.18 1.20
CA ILE A 681 -12.96 21.05 1.10
C ILE A 681 -12.30 20.90 -0.26
N GLN A 682 -12.14 22.00 -0.96
CA GLN A 682 -11.45 22.08 -2.23
C GLN A 682 -10.00 22.49 -1.98
N ARG A 683 -9.04 21.63 -2.42
CA ARG A 683 -7.61 21.93 -2.36
C ARG A 683 -7.14 22.76 -3.54
N ASN A 684 -7.62 22.44 -4.73
CA ASN A 684 -7.26 23.10 -5.98
C ASN A 684 -8.32 24.15 -6.29
N MET A 685 -7.86 25.38 -6.59
CA MET A 685 -8.71 26.51 -6.92
C MET A 685 -8.21 27.15 -8.23
N PRO A 686 -9.06 27.86 -8.98
CA PRO A 686 -8.58 28.65 -10.11
C PRO A 686 -7.51 29.64 -9.63
N GLY A 687 -6.30 29.51 -10.18
CA GLY A 687 -5.17 30.39 -9.84
C GLY A 687 -4.24 29.89 -8.73
N GLY A 688 -4.50 28.74 -8.09
CA GLY A 688 -3.58 28.21 -7.08
C GLY A 688 -4.08 27.00 -6.32
N ARG A 689 -3.23 26.54 -5.39
CA ARG A 689 -3.53 25.45 -4.48
C ARG A 689 -3.48 25.97 -3.03
N ARG A 690 -4.43 25.56 -2.19
CA ARG A 690 -4.36 25.84 -0.75
C ARG A 690 -3.17 25.12 -0.14
N SER A 691 -2.43 25.81 0.74
CA SER A 691 -1.36 25.15 1.50
C SER A 691 -1.95 24.10 2.46
N GLY A 692 -1.13 23.12 2.82
CA GLY A 692 -1.53 22.10 3.78
C GLY A 692 -2.01 22.67 5.11
N LYS A 693 -1.33 23.69 5.64
CA LYS A 693 -1.73 24.40 6.87
C LYS A 693 -3.11 25.05 6.76
N GLN A 694 -3.42 25.68 5.62
CA GLN A 694 -4.74 26.30 5.41
C GLN A 694 -5.85 25.24 5.32
N ALA A 695 -5.58 24.12 4.65
CA ALA A 695 -6.53 23.03 4.56
C ALA A 695 -6.76 22.39 5.94
N THR A 696 -5.71 22.12 6.71
CA THR A 696 -5.80 21.55 8.07
C THR A 696 -6.56 22.48 9.02
N PHE A 697 -6.23 23.78 9.05
CA PHE A 697 -6.92 24.73 9.90
C PHE A 697 -8.42 24.80 9.58
N SER A 698 -8.79 24.81 8.30
CA SER A 698 -10.19 24.82 7.89
C SER A 698 -10.91 23.51 8.28
N THR A 699 -10.23 22.36 8.17
CA THR A 699 -10.81 21.06 8.55
C THR A 699 -10.98 20.91 10.05
N ASP A 700 -10.03 21.40 10.85
CA ASP A 700 -10.09 21.30 12.31
C ASP A 700 -11.28 22.11 12.86
N ILE A 701 -11.47 23.34 12.37
CA ILE A 701 -12.64 24.17 12.74
C ILE A 701 -13.95 23.47 12.34
N LEU A 702 -14.02 22.93 11.13
CA LEU A 702 -15.22 22.24 10.66
C LEU A 702 -15.50 20.98 11.49
N TYR A 703 -14.48 20.18 11.78
CA TYR A 703 -14.61 19.00 12.61
C TYR A 703 -15.17 19.33 14.01
N ASP A 704 -14.57 20.32 14.69
CA ASP A 704 -15.01 20.75 16.02
C ASP A 704 -16.42 21.35 15.99
N THR A 705 -16.77 22.08 14.92
CA THR A 705 -18.11 22.65 14.73
C THR A 705 -19.17 21.57 14.52
N LEU A 706 -18.90 20.62 13.62
CA LEU A 706 -19.84 19.52 13.35
C LEU A 706 -20.03 18.66 14.61
N ARG A 707 -18.95 18.30 15.32
CA ARG A 707 -19.08 17.54 16.59
C ARG A 707 -19.97 18.24 17.61
N ARG A 708 -19.93 19.56 17.69
CA ARG A 708 -20.69 20.33 18.67
C ARG A 708 -22.16 20.52 18.27
N HIS A 709 -22.44 20.71 16.98
CA HIS A 709 -23.74 21.16 16.51
C HIS A 709 -24.48 20.16 15.64
N ASP A 710 -23.80 19.11 15.17
CA ASP A 710 -24.35 18.06 14.30
C ASP A 710 -23.54 16.76 14.50
N PRO A 711 -23.59 16.12 15.70
CA PRO A 711 -22.75 14.97 16.02
C PRO A 711 -23.02 13.74 15.13
N ASP A 712 -24.21 13.66 14.55
CA ASP A 712 -24.62 12.57 13.63
C ASP A 712 -24.32 12.89 12.16
N HIS A 713 -23.58 13.98 11.89
CA HIS A 713 -23.24 14.40 10.54
C HIS A 713 -22.56 13.27 9.74
N LEU A 714 -22.97 13.08 8.48
CA LEU A 714 -22.49 12.02 7.59
C LEU A 714 -20.95 11.87 7.60
N LEU A 715 -20.23 12.99 7.48
CA LEU A 715 -18.77 12.96 7.45
C LEU A 715 -18.13 12.51 8.76
N LEU A 716 -18.77 12.77 9.91
CA LEU A 716 -18.30 12.26 11.21
C LEU A 716 -18.50 10.75 11.29
N ARG A 717 -19.65 10.22 10.81
CA ARG A 717 -19.91 8.78 10.72
C ARG A 717 -18.89 8.09 9.82
N ILE A 718 -18.61 8.64 8.62
CA ILE A 718 -17.59 8.13 7.70
C ILE A 718 -16.20 8.16 8.34
N THR A 719 -15.85 9.26 9.02
CA THR A 719 -14.57 9.41 9.69
C THR A 719 -14.36 8.37 10.78
N ALA A 720 -15.38 8.10 11.60
CA ALA A 720 -15.34 7.08 12.62
C ALA A 720 -15.16 5.67 12.03
N ALA A 721 -15.91 5.36 10.97
CA ALA A 721 -15.81 4.08 10.27
C ALA A 721 -14.42 3.87 9.64
N GLU A 722 -13.83 4.92 9.04
CA GLU A 722 -12.48 4.83 8.46
C GLU A 722 -11.36 4.74 9.51
N ALA A 723 -11.45 5.55 10.54
CA ALA A 723 -10.50 5.48 11.63
C ALA A 723 -10.52 4.09 12.28
N GLY A 724 -11.72 3.52 12.46
CA GLY A 724 -11.91 2.18 13.03
C GLY A 724 -11.30 1.05 12.19
N ARG A 725 -11.29 1.18 10.86
CA ARG A 725 -10.74 0.15 9.96
C ARG A 725 -9.23 0.25 9.74
N GLY A 726 -8.63 1.42 9.86
CA GLY A 726 -7.25 1.63 9.47
C GLY A 726 -6.31 2.02 10.60
N LEU A 727 -6.53 3.18 11.20
CA LEU A 727 -5.58 3.76 12.17
C LEU A 727 -5.78 3.25 13.59
N VAL A 728 -7.01 2.94 13.96
CA VAL A 728 -7.39 2.49 15.30
C VAL A 728 -7.47 0.98 15.38
N ASP A 729 -7.97 0.35 14.32
CA ASP A 729 -8.04 -1.11 14.11
C ASP A 729 -8.54 -1.91 15.35
N PHE A 730 -9.61 -1.40 15.97
CA PHE A 730 -10.17 -2.03 17.17
C PHE A 730 -10.76 -3.41 16.86
N GLY A 731 -11.20 -3.62 15.62
CA GLY A 731 -11.69 -4.94 15.17
C GLY A 731 -10.64 -6.03 15.34
N ARG A 732 -9.38 -5.75 15.02
CA ARG A 732 -8.29 -6.72 15.25
C ARG A 732 -7.96 -6.93 16.73
N ILE A 733 -8.24 -5.94 17.60
CA ILE A 733 -8.12 -6.15 19.06
C ILE A 733 -9.20 -7.14 19.51
N GLU A 734 -10.46 -6.96 19.08
CA GLU A 734 -11.55 -7.87 19.40
C GLU A 734 -11.29 -9.28 18.88
N GLU A 735 -10.86 -9.40 17.62
CA GLU A 735 -10.45 -10.67 17.01
C GLU A 735 -9.30 -11.33 17.79
N MET A 736 -8.29 -10.56 18.20
CA MET A 736 -7.18 -11.04 19.02
C MET A 736 -7.69 -11.62 20.36
N LEU A 737 -8.59 -10.92 21.04
CA LEU A 737 -9.16 -11.37 22.29
C LEU A 737 -10.06 -12.60 22.10
N ASP A 738 -10.81 -12.69 20.99
CA ASP A 738 -11.62 -13.86 20.65
C ASP A 738 -10.77 -15.09 20.35
N ARG A 739 -9.69 -14.88 19.58
CA ARG A 739 -8.73 -15.93 19.20
C ARG A 739 -7.89 -16.42 20.38
N SER A 740 -7.73 -15.61 21.42
CA SER A 740 -6.89 -15.91 22.59
C SER A 740 -7.71 -15.93 23.88
N PRO A 741 -8.60 -16.93 24.07
CA PRO A 741 -9.49 -16.98 25.22
C PRO A 741 -8.76 -17.25 26.54
N VAL A 742 -7.51 -17.72 26.48
CA VAL A 742 -6.70 -18.00 27.67
C VAL A 742 -5.67 -16.88 27.84
N LEU A 743 -5.72 -16.18 28.98
CA LEU A 743 -4.69 -15.23 29.40
C LEU A 743 -3.61 -15.96 30.21
N ASP A 744 -2.38 -16.02 29.70
CA ASP A 744 -1.19 -16.52 30.41
C ASP A 744 -0.36 -15.30 30.87
N HIS A 745 -0.64 -14.79 32.06
CA HIS A 745 0.05 -13.65 32.66
C HIS A 745 1.13 -14.12 33.64
N ARG A 746 2.39 -13.84 33.29
CA ARG A 746 3.56 -14.26 34.04
C ARG A 746 4.23 -13.11 34.75
N GLN A 747 4.62 -13.34 36.02
CA GLN A 747 5.45 -12.42 36.77
C GLN A 747 6.88 -12.95 36.73
N LEU A 748 7.81 -12.16 36.21
CA LEU A 748 9.20 -12.54 36.02
C LEU A 748 10.11 -11.67 36.88
N ASP A 749 11.23 -12.23 37.31
CA ASP A 749 12.24 -11.50 38.10
C ASP A 749 13.18 -10.62 37.23
N ARG A 750 13.18 -10.87 35.92
CA ARG A 750 14.03 -10.16 34.94
C ARG A 750 13.36 -10.14 33.57
N VAL A 751 13.95 -9.34 32.67
CA VAL A 751 13.52 -9.28 31.28
C VAL A 751 13.61 -10.66 30.59
N SER A 752 12.58 -11.02 29.82
CA SER A 752 12.56 -12.26 29.03
C SER A 752 13.34 -12.12 27.72
N PRO A 753 13.80 -13.24 27.14
CA PRO A 753 14.47 -13.22 25.83
C PRO A 753 13.66 -12.58 24.69
N LEU A 754 12.33 -12.72 24.67
CA LEU A 754 11.47 -12.09 23.67
C LEU A 754 11.19 -10.60 23.98
N ALA A 755 11.14 -10.21 25.26
CA ALA A 755 10.92 -8.82 25.63
C ALA A 755 12.16 -7.94 25.41
N ALA A 756 13.38 -8.49 25.50
CA ALA A 756 14.61 -7.73 25.37
C ALA A 756 14.74 -6.97 24.02
N PRO A 757 14.50 -7.56 22.84
CA PRO A 757 14.50 -6.83 21.58
C PRO A 757 13.45 -5.72 21.51
N LEU A 758 12.27 -5.89 22.14
CA LEU A 758 11.24 -4.86 22.21
C LEU A 758 11.73 -3.64 22.99
N MET A 759 12.47 -3.87 24.08
CA MET A 759 13.06 -2.80 24.88
C MET A 759 14.15 -2.03 24.11
N LEU A 760 14.92 -2.69 23.25
CA LEU A 760 15.90 -2.03 22.38
C LEU A 760 15.25 -1.08 21.38
N GLU A 761 14.05 -1.35 20.95
CA GLU A 761 13.31 -0.45 20.06
C GLU A 761 12.77 0.79 20.78
N MET A 762 12.51 0.72 22.09
CA MET A 762 12.12 1.89 22.89
C MET A 762 13.20 2.97 22.93
N GLY A 763 14.47 2.58 23.08
CA GLY A 763 15.63 3.50 23.18
C GLY A 763 15.96 4.23 21.87
N ARG A 764 15.38 3.84 20.73
CA ARG A 764 15.69 4.36 19.39
C ARG A 764 14.99 5.66 19.01
N VAL A 765 14.16 6.22 19.86
CA VAL A 765 13.59 7.54 19.62
C VAL A 765 14.66 8.61 19.75
N ARG A 766 15.24 9.02 18.60
CA ARG A 766 16.15 10.16 18.38
C ARG A 766 17.48 10.13 19.12
N ILE A 767 18.46 9.41 18.60
CA ILE A 767 19.84 9.55 19.03
C ILE A 767 20.70 10.03 17.85
N GLU A 768 21.33 11.19 17.96
CA GLU A 768 22.30 11.75 17.03
C GLU A 768 23.72 11.62 17.63
N GLY A 769 24.69 11.02 16.89
CA GLY A 769 26.12 11.03 17.18
C GLY A 769 26.77 9.70 17.57
N GLN A 770 28.06 9.48 17.13
CA GLN A 770 28.83 8.23 17.32
C GLN A 770 29.03 7.82 18.80
N GLY A 771 29.19 8.75 19.70
CA GLY A 771 29.35 8.45 21.13
C GLY A 771 28.12 7.85 21.76
N ARG A 772 26.92 8.24 21.29
CA ARG A 772 25.65 7.68 21.72
C ARG A 772 25.34 6.33 21.07
N MET A 773 25.78 6.08 19.83
CA MET A 773 25.69 4.76 19.22
C MET A 773 26.45 3.69 20.02
N ARG A 774 27.67 3.98 20.44
CA ARG A 774 28.45 3.07 21.32
C ARG A 774 27.79 2.84 22.67
N LEU A 775 27.19 3.86 23.27
CA LEU A 775 26.44 3.72 24.51
C LEU A 775 25.19 2.85 24.32
N ALA A 776 24.46 3.06 23.24
CA ALA A 776 23.30 2.24 22.89
C ALA A 776 23.67 0.79 22.57
N GLU A 777 24.83 0.54 21.96
CA GLU A 777 25.37 -0.81 21.77
C GLU A 777 25.70 -1.49 23.10
N GLN A 778 26.36 -0.79 24.00
CA GLN A 778 26.70 -1.30 25.36
C GLN A 778 25.43 -1.55 26.20
N GLU A 779 24.44 -0.66 26.14
CA GLU A 779 23.15 -0.86 26.81
C GLU A 779 22.39 -2.04 26.21
N ALA A 780 22.49 -2.22 24.89
CA ALA A 780 21.92 -3.37 24.21
C ALA A 780 22.59 -4.67 24.63
N GLU A 781 23.92 -4.70 24.71
CA GLU A 781 24.68 -5.85 25.21
C GLU A 781 24.29 -6.21 26.64
N ALA A 782 24.23 -5.22 27.52
CA ALA A 782 23.87 -5.41 28.92
C ALA A 782 22.43 -5.95 29.05
N LEU A 783 21.51 -5.42 28.28
CA LEU A 783 20.13 -5.88 28.25
C LEU A 783 20.00 -7.33 27.75
N MET A 784 20.72 -7.67 26.68
CA MET A 784 20.73 -9.04 26.15
C MET A 784 21.35 -10.02 27.14
N GLN A 785 22.45 -9.65 27.79
CA GLN A 785 23.04 -10.46 28.88
C GLN A 785 22.07 -10.65 30.04
N ALA A 786 21.36 -9.59 30.47
CA ALA A 786 20.34 -9.70 31.52
C ALA A 786 19.19 -10.66 31.13
N ALA A 787 18.86 -10.75 29.85
CA ALA A 787 17.90 -11.72 29.31
C ALA A 787 18.48 -13.14 29.14
N GLY A 788 19.79 -13.33 29.42
CA GLY A 788 20.50 -14.62 29.27
C GLY A 788 20.90 -14.94 27.81
N LEU A 789 20.86 -13.94 26.93
CA LEU A 789 21.22 -14.07 25.53
C LEU A 789 22.74 -13.83 25.36
N GLN A 790 23.43 -14.77 24.74
CA GLN A 790 24.85 -14.60 24.41
C GLN A 790 24.98 -14.01 23.01
N PHE A 791 25.92 -13.07 22.83
CA PHE A 791 26.34 -12.62 21.50
C PHE A 791 27.18 -13.74 20.88
N THR A 792 26.54 -14.51 20.01
CA THR A 792 27.31 -15.43 19.14
C THR A 792 27.49 -14.75 17.80
N ASP A 793 28.70 -14.38 17.47
CA ASP A 793 29.12 -13.82 16.18
C ASP A 793 29.27 -14.89 15.07
N ASP A 794 28.72 -16.10 15.26
CA ASP A 794 28.84 -17.17 14.27
C ASP A 794 27.78 -16.98 13.17
N PRO A 795 28.14 -16.50 11.99
CA PRO A 795 27.25 -16.31 10.87
C PRO A 795 26.74 -17.64 10.26
N ALA A 796 27.51 -18.71 10.38
CA ALA A 796 27.19 -20.03 9.77
C ALA A 796 25.92 -20.67 10.35
N GLY A 797 25.45 -20.22 11.52
CA GLY A 797 24.22 -20.71 12.14
C GLY A 797 22.91 -20.18 11.49
N PHE A 798 22.99 -19.16 10.64
CA PHE A 798 21.81 -18.56 9.97
C PHE A 798 21.61 -18.99 8.52
N ASP A 799 22.45 -19.91 8.02
CA ASP A 799 22.24 -20.51 6.72
C ASP A 799 20.94 -21.33 6.71
N THR A 800 20.18 -21.24 5.62
CA THR A 800 18.93 -21.98 5.48
C THR A 800 19.18 -23.47 5.64
N PRO A 801 18.37 -24.21 6.41
CA PRO A 801 18.48 -25.67 6.43
C PRO A 801 18.33 -26.21 5.00
N ALA A 802 19.10 -27.23 4.66
CA ALA A 802 18.97 -27.91 3.37
C ALA A 802 17.49 -28.29 3.14
N GLU A 803 17.03 -28.19 1.89
CA GLU A 803 15.66 -28.54 1.49
C GLU A 803 15.18 -29.81 2.18
N PRO A 804 13.96 -29.81 2.78
CA PRO A 804 13.38 -31.03 3.27
C PRO A 804 13.25 -32.03 2.10
N PRO A 805 13.51 -33.31 2.30
CA PRO A 805 13.50 -34.27 1.23
C PRO A 805 12.13 -34.26 0.54
N HIS A 806 12.11 -34.13 -0.77
CA HIS A 806 10.93 -34.22 -1.62
C HIS A 806 10.11 -35.45 -1.21
N ARG A 807 8.94 -35.23 -0.60
CA ARG A 807 7.95 -36.28 -0.46
C ARG A 807 7.51 -36.67 -1.87
N SER A 808 8.04 -37.77 -2.36
CA SER A 808 7.59 -38.39 -3.60
C SER A 808 6.06 -38.52 -3.54
N ARG A 809 5.36 -37.81 -4.45
CA ARG A 809 3.93 -38.05 -4.70
C ARG A 809 3.78 -39.51 -5.10
N ARG A 810 3.31 -40.35 -4.18
CA ARG A 810 2.71 -41.64 -4.57
C ARG A 810 1.44 -41.29 -5.35
N ALA A 811 1.46 -41.75 -6.60
CA ALA A 811 0.31 -41.75 -7.47
C ALA A 811 -0.90 -42.43 -6.79
N ARG A 812 -2.02 -41.75 -6.76
CA ARG A 812 -3.38 -42.28 -6.87
C ARG A 812 -4.25 -41.33 -7.66
#